data_a1dbce018e020c420a9d266d51af7f3a
#
_entry.id   a1dbce018e020c420a9d266d51af7f3a
#
_cell.length_a   1.000
_cell.length_b   1.000
_cell.length_c   1.000
_cell.angle_alpha   90.00
_cell.angle_beta   90.00
_cell.angle_gamma   90.00
#
_symmetry.space_group_name_H-M   'P 1'
#
loop_
_entity.id
_entity.type
_entity.pdbx_description
1 polymer ?
#
loop_
_entity_poly.entity_id
_entity_poly.type
_entity_poly.pdbx_seq_one_letter_code
_entity_poly.pdbx_strand_id
1 'polypeptide(L)'
;MSRTYSLVRRAGLLTRISAPALAAGFALAANPALAQSDDVDPDVIIVTAQLREQNVQDVPLSITAVSGDLLEARSQTTLTDITAQMPNLLLQKNPAGQGNSVRVFIRGVGQSDQSPSVEPGVGTYIDDIYYGTVLGSAFDLTDIERIEVLRGPQGTLSGMNTLGGAIKIYSRKPEGSGGYVEASLGNLGRIDVKASADFTVVPDAVYARFTGVTRNRDGHVTRYDYGCLNPDDFDVISGALPSIASGGDCELGEMGNQQMYAVRGSLRIAPEGSPLEINVMGDYTKDTSETQASVLIASGESVTVGRAAGYVDRSGLSIPYQGVAYDDRFVTYGPYRRADAVLNDPYASYANFYDPGVMYSAIGAPPGPPSGYIAGEPLGPFIAPSAAGAEAWGVSATIDLELSDNLALKSITGYRHMFSETGSDNDHSPVVFIMDDSDYTHEQFSQELRLNAVLLEDKLDLVVGGFYYDASTRYNARIHTPFSGFCPADTPCFSFINDDTADLQSYAGFANVAFAVTDRLTLEGGIRVTHEKKEYLYNRLNPDGNGDYLPLSNPGNPLTGFVGVYEETITDYRAVASYNITDDAMVYAQFSTGFKGGGVAPRPYVYQQIRPFGAEKLKAYEVGFKTDLLDRALRLNGSIFHMEYEGYQGTPTTCLGLDDQPLPVTGGGIPGLCGQYLNIGDAKVRGFELETTIRPAAGLQIDGAMSLTDFEFTSINYPTTAIIVGANRPGIGEFKWSAGIQYEALLGDNIGSLTPRIDVNYTPGYCGNFDCDPNVDVDSYTLVNARLTYRSPDEDWSISLEAMNLFDKFYFLNKFATFYVNGQPGRPREVAVTVRRRF
;
A
#
# COMPACT_ATOMS: atom_id res chain seq x y z
N MET A 1 11.00 12.66 36.36
CA MET A 1 11.86 13.82 36.01
C MET A 1 11.16 14.62 34.97
N SER A 2 10.69 15.78 35.32
CA SER A 2 9.90 16.66 34.47
C SER A 2 10.68 17.14 33.25
N ARG A 3 10.18 16.89 32.06
CA ARG A 3 10.55 17.66 30.85
C ARG A 3 9.31 18.37 30.33
N THR A 4 9.39 19.67 30.43
CA THR A 4 8.49 20.70 29.99
C THR A 4 8.19 20.63 28.50
N TYR A 5 6.95 20.32 28.12
CA TYR A 5 6.41 20.57 26.80
C TYR A 5 5.86 21.99 26.70
N SER A 6 6.69 22.90 26.27
CA SER A 6 6.24 24.18 25.73
C SER A 6 7.35 24.70 24.83
N LEU A 7 7.19 24.59 23.51
CA LEU A 7 7.90 25.37 22.47
C LEU A 7 7.88 24.63 21.09
N VAL A 8 6.71 24.36 20.51
CA VAL A 8 6.63 23.88 19.14
C VAL A 8 5.64 24.67 18.26
N ARG A 9 5.21 25.85 18.68
CA ARG A 9 4.34 26.70 17.81
C ARG A 9 5.06 27.84 17.08
N ARG A 10 6.40 27.84 16.99
CA ARG A 10 7.16 28.86 16.22
C ARG A 10 8.16 28.35 15.19
N ALA A 11 8.22 27.04 14.96
CA ALA A 11 9.13 26.48 13.95
C ALA A 11 8.49 26.33 12.54
N GLY A 12 7.17 26.37 12.41
CA GLY A 12 6.47 26.20 11.13
C GLY A 12 6.63 27.32 10.10
N LEU A 13 7.18 28.48 10.52
CA LEU A 13 7.36 29.61 9.59
C LEU A 13 8.76 29.73 9.00
N LEU A 14 9.74 29.02 9.53
CA LEU A 14 11.14 29.08 9.04
C LEU A 14 11.50 27.93 8.09
N THR A 15 10.74 26.86 8.03
CA THR A 15 10.94 25.78 7.04
C THR A 15 10.36 26.06 5.66
N ARG A 16 9.49 27.08 5.54
CA ARG A 16 8.90 27.48 4.24
C ARG A 16 9.83 28.32 3.35
N ILE A 17 11.00 28.74 3.83
CA ILE A 17 11.88 29.68 3.09
C ILE A 17 13.15 29.01 2.52
N SER A 18 13.50 27.80 2.93
CA SER A 18 14.78 27.18 2.52
C SER A 18 14.72 26.31 1.25
N ALA A 19 13.54 25.90 0.77
CA ALA A 19 13.44 25.07 -0.43
C ALA A 19 13.72 25.80 -1.77
N PRO A 20 13.32 27.07 -1.98
CA PRO A 20 13.65 27.78 -3.23
C PRO A 20 15.11 28.18 -3.38
N ALA A 21 15.88 28.24 -2.30
CA ALA A 21 17.29 28.68 -2.36
C ALA A 21 18.25 27.58 -2.88
N LEU A 22 17.91 26.29 -2.68
CA LEU A 22 18.70 25.18 -3.24
C LEU A 22 18.46 24.99 -4.75
N ALA A 23 17.24 25.24 -5.25
CA ALA A 23 16.92 25.14 -6.68
C ALA A 23 17.58 26.23 -7.53
N ALA A 24 17.82 27.42 -6.96
CA ALA A 24 18.45 28.51 -7.66
C ALA A 24 19.99 28.38 -7.82
N GLY A 25 20.63 27.57 -7.01
CA GLY A 25 22.09 27.37 -7.03
C GLY A 25 22.59 26.46 -8.16
N PHE A 26 21.74 25.55 -8.66
CA PHE A 26 22.13 24.59 -9.71
C PHE A 26 21.95 25.08 -11.14
N ALA A 27 21.24 26.17 -11.35
CA ALA A 27 20.88 26.66 -12.70
C ALA A 27 21.99 27.42 -13.44
N LEU A 28 23.17 27.63 -12.83
CA LEU A 28 24.18 28.57 -13.36
C LEU A 28 25.48 27.97 -13.93
N ALA A 29 25.62 26.65 -14.01
CA ALA A 29 26.91 26.03 -14.35
C ALA A 29 26.90 24.95 -15.46
N ALA A 30 25.88 24.87 -16.32
CA ALA A 30 25.86 23.86 -17.39
C ALA A 30 26.13 24.48 -18.78
N ASN A 31 27.27 24.16 -19.36
CA ASN A 31 27.49 24.30 -20.80
C ASN A 31 26.79 23.16 -21.53
N PRO A 32 26.07 23.39 -22.65
CA PRO A 32 25.41 22.31 -23.36
C PRO A 32 26.44 21.43 -24.07
N ALA A 33 26.56 20.18 -23.63
CA ALA A 33 27.15 19.12 -24.43
C ALA A 33 26.02 18.51 -25.29
N LEU A 34 26.16 18.48 -26.58
CA LEU A 34 25.24 17.81 -27.49
C LEU A 34 25.33 16.30 -27.26
N ALA A 35 24.37 15.74 -26.56
CA ALA A 35 24.22 14.31 -26.46
C ALA A 35 23.61 13.76 -27.76
N GLN A 36 24.28 12.81 -28.36
CA GLN A 36 23.77 12.01 -29.46
C GLN A 36 22.84 10.95 -28.85
N SER A 37 21.54 11.02 -29.11
CA SER A 37 20.59 9.98 -28.71
C SER A 37 20.80 8.77 -29.59
N ASP A 38 21.13 7.63 -28.98
CA ASP A 38 20.96 6.36 -29.65
C ASP A 38 19.44 6.19 -29.90
N ASP A 39 19.07 5.88 -31.14
CA ASP A 39 17.70 5.60 -31.59
C ASP A 39 17.21 4.29 -30.93
N VAL A 40 16.88 4.33 -29.66
CA VAL A 40 16.13 3.24 -29.01
C VAL A 40 14.68 3.38 -29.47
N ASP A 41 14.18 2.39 -30.20
CA ASP A 41 12.79 2.30 -30.61
C ASP A 41 11.90 2.46 -29.36
N PRO A 42 11.14 3.57 -29.21
CA PRO A 42 10.34 3.82 -28.00
C PRO A 42 9.25 2.78 -27.73
N ASP A 43 9.08 1.85 -28.67
CA ASP A 43 8.11 0.75 -28.56
C ASP A 43 8.69 -0.50 -27.91
N VAL A 44 10.02 -0.58 -27.71
CA VAL A 44 10.69 -1.73 -27.08
C VAL A 44 10.83 -1.46 -25.58
N ILE A 45 9.99 -2.09 -24.79
CA ILE A 45 10.11 -2.05 -23.32
C ILE A 45 10.87 -3.29 -22.85
N ILE A 46 12.08 -3.08 -22.36
CA ILE A 46 12.87 -4.16 -21.73
C ILE A 46 12.40 -4.38 -20.31
N VAL A 47 12.19 -5.63 -19.95
CA VAL A 47 11.80 -6.07 -18.61
C VAL A 47 12.75 -7.12 -18.06
N THR A 48 12.78 -7.27 -16.73
CA THR A 48 13.63 -8.26 -16.05
C THR A 48 12.80 -9.31 -15.28
N ALA A 49 11.57 -9.52 -15.72
CA ALA A 49 10.58 -10.39 -15.08
C ALA A 49 11.05 -11.84 -14.90
N GLN A 50 11.88 -12.36 -15.80
CA GLN A 50 12.44 -13.72 -15.77
C GLN A 50 13.90 -13.78 -15.30
N LEU A 51 14.34 -12.78 -14.49
CA LEU A 51 15.71 -12.63 -13.96
C LEU A 51 16.76 -12.38 -15.06
N ARG A 52 16.35 -12.00 -16.25
CA ARG A 52 17.14 -11.59 -17.41
C ARG A 52 16.42 -10.47 -18.16
N GLU A 53 17.19 -9.66 -18.88
CA GLU A 53 16.64 -8.59 -19.71
C GLU A 53 16.02 -9.17 -20.98
N GLN A 54 14.76 -8.84 -21.25
CA GLN A 54 14.00 -9.32 -22.40
C GLN A 54 13.00 -8.25 -22.83
N ASN A 55 12.64 -8.25 -24.14
CA ASN A 55 11.50 -7.45 -24.57
C ASN A 55 10.22 -7.97 -23.90
N VAL A 56 9.37 -7.08 -23.40
CA VAL A 56 8.11 -7.43 -22.76
C VAL A 56 7.20 -8.31 -23.62
N GLN A 57 7.30 -8.22 -24.96
CA GLN A 57 6.52 -9.04 -25.89
C GLN A 57 7.02 -10.49 -25.97
N ASP A 58 8.31 -10.73 -25.64
CA ASP A 58 8.92 -12.07 -25.68
C ASP A 58 8.75 -12.85 -24.37
N VAL A 59 8.23 -12.21 -23.33
CA VAL A 59 8.09 -12.81 -21.99
C VAL A 59 6.75 -13.55 -21.89
N PRO A 60 6.71 -14.88 -21.73
CA PRO A 60 5.49 -15.68 -21.72
C PRO A 60 4.80 -15.69 -20.35
N LEU A 61 4.38 -14.51 -19.90
CA LEU A 61 3.57 -14.30 -18.69
C LEU A 61 2.76 -13.01 -18.81
N SER A 62 1.72 -12.91 -17.97
CA SER A 62 0.91 -11.70 -17.87
C SER A 62 1.67 -10.62 -17.09
N ILE A 63 2.19 -9.63 -17.82
CA ILE A 63 2.97 -8.52 -17.29
C ILE A 63 2.55 -7.21 -17.95
N THR A 64 2.42 -6.16 -17.14
CA THR A 64 2.32 -4.78 -17.62
C THR A 64 3.61 -4.06 -17.24
N ALA A 65 4.27 -3.46 -18.22
CA ALA A 65 5.40 -2.58 -17.99
C ALA A 65 5.04 -1.15 -18.41
N VAL A 66 5.31 -0.19 -17.53
CA VAL A 66 5.03 1.24 -17.77
C VAL A 66 6.32 2.02 -17.60
N SER A 67 6.68 2.78 -18.64
CA SER A 67 7.85 3.66 -18.60
C SER A 67 7.60 4.90 -17.74
N GLY A 68 8.68 5.50 -17.23
CA GLY A 68 8.62 6.76 -16.50
C GLY A 68 7.95 7.88 -17.29
N ASP A 69 8.16 7.94 -18.60
CA ASP A 69 7.57 8.96 -19.48
C ASP A 69 6.04 8.76 -19.62
N LEU A 70 5.54 7.52 -19.65
CA LEU A 70 4.11 7.25 -19.67
C LEU A 70 3.45 7.55 -18.31
N LEU A 71 4.16 7.30 -17.19
CA LEU A 71 3.71 7.72 -15.85
C LEU A 71 3.54 9.24 -15.80
N GLU A 72 4.51 9.97 -16.35
CA GLU A 72 4.44 11.43 -16.44
C GLU A 72 3.28 11.90 -17.34
N ALA A 73 3.12 11.32 -18.52
CA ALA A 73 2.02 11.66 -19.45
C ALA A 73 0.62 11.47 -18.83
N ARG A 74 0.50 10.55 -17.88
CA ARG A 74 -0.71 10.25 -17.12
C ARG A 74 -0.82 11.02 -15.79
N SER A 75 0.13 11.90 -15.48
CA SER A 75 0.22 12.61 -14.18
C SER A 75 0.23 11.67 -12.96
N GLN A 76 0.84 10.49 -13.10
CA GLN A 76 0.97 9.50 -12.04
C GLN A 76 2.25 9.77 -11.24
N THR A 77 2.10 10.11 -9.98
CA THR A 77 3.21 10.57 -9.13
C THR A 77 3.50 9.63 -7.96
N THR A 78 2.52 8.81 -7.58
CA THR A 78 2.64 7.84 -6.50
C THR A 78 2.30 6.43 -6.99
N LEU A 79 2.77 5.42 -6.26
CA LEU A 79 2.48 4.03 -6.61
C LEU A 79 0.97 3.73 -6.63
N THR A 80 0.16 4.40 -5.80
CA THR A 80 -1.29 4.24 -5.82
C THR A 80 -1.96 4.71 -7.11
N ASP A 81 -1.36 5.67 -7.81
CA ASP A 81 -1.94 6.26 -9.03
C ASP A 81 -1.94 5.28 -10.21
N ILE A 82 -1.02 4.28 -10.23
CA ILE A 82 -0.95 3.30 -11.32
C ILE A 82 -2.16 2.35 -11.35
N THR A 83 -2.85 2.19 -10.22
CA THR A 83 -4.03 1.29 -10.10
C THR A 83 -5.04 1.53 -11.20
N ALA A 84 -5.27 2.78 -11.58
CA ALA A 84 -6.36 3.14 -12.49
C ALA A 84 -6.25 2.45 -13.86
N GLN A 85 -5.02 2.31 -14.42
CA GLN A 85 -4.77 1.78 -15.74
C GLN A 85 -4.26 0.32 -15.76
N MET A 86 -4.03 -0.29 -14.58
CA MET A 86 -3.54 -1.66 -14.51
C MET A 86 -4.70 -2.65 -14.40
N PRO A 87 -4.78 -3.67 -15.28
CA PRO A 87 -5.77 -4.74 -15.15
C PRO A 87 -5.58 -5.50 -13.83
N ASN A 88 -6.68 -5.83 -13.16
CA ASN A 88 -6.71 -6.66 -11.95
C ASN A 88 -5.77 -6.23 -10.82
N LEU A 89 -5.28 -4.98 -10.82
CA LEU A 89 -4.52 -4.39 -9.73
C LEU A 89 -5.44 -3.48 -8.90
N LEU A 90 -5.47 -3.71 -7.59
CA LEU A 90 -5.94 -2.77 -6.59
C LEU A 90 -4.76 -2.39 -5.70
N LEU A 91 -4.43 -1.12 -5.67
CA LEU A 91 -3.40 -0.56 -4.80
C LEU A 91 -3.95 0.74 -4.23
N GLN A 92 -4.22 0.77 -2.94
CA GLN A 92 -4.84 1.91 -2.25
C GLN A 92 -4.19 2.09 -0.88
N LYS A 93 -4.13 3.33 -0.40
CA LYS A 93 -3.81 3.57 1.00
C LYS A 93 -4.83 2.88 1.90
N ASN A 94 -4.37 2.30 2.98
CA ASN A 94 -5.25 1.71 3.97
C ASN A 94 -6.14 2.77 4.63
N PRO A 95 -7.30 2.40 5.20
CA PRO A 95 -8.14 3.32 5.96
C PRO A 95 -7.39 3.99 7.11
N ALA A 96 -7.96 5.06 7.64
CA ALA A 96 -7.45 5.73 8.85
C ALA A 96 -7.17 4.73 9.96
N GLY A 97 -6.11 4.99 10.74
CA GLY A 97 -5.63 4.08 11.79
C GLY A 97 -4.62 3.04 11.34
N GLN A 98 -4.28 2.98 10.05
CA GLN A 98 -3.30 2.02 9.54
C GLN A 98 -2.03 2.68 8.93
N GLY A 99 -1.77 3.91 9.33
CA GLY A 99 -0.55 4.65 9.00
C GLY A 99 -0.31 4.87 7.51
N ASN A 100 0.95 5.07 7.18
CA ASN A 100 1.41 5.16 5.78
C ASN A 100 1.61 3.75 5.20
N SER A 101 0.52 2.97 5.14
CA SER A 101 0.51 1.63 4.56
C SER A 101 -0.41 1.54 3.35
N VAL A 102 -0.15 0.59 2.48
CA VAL A 102 -0.99 0.32 1.31
C VAL A 102 -1.54 -1.11 1.34
N ARG A 103 -2.77 -1.27 0.88
CA ARG A 103 -3.32 -2.57 0.55
C ARG A 103 -3.08 -2.86 -0.92
N VAL A 104 -2.52 -4.02 -1.19
CA VAL A 104 -2.17 -4.44 -2.55
C VAL A 104 -2.84 -5.77 -2.86
N PHE A 105 -3.57 -5.80 -3.98
CA PHE A 105 -4.19 -7.02 -4.51
C PHE A 105 -3.98 -7.11 -6.01
N ILE A 106 -3.58 -8.29 -6.46
CA ILE A 106 -3.51 -8.65 -7.88
C ILE A 106 -4.43 -9.84 -8.09
N ARG A 107 -5.35 -9.75 -9.06
CA ARG A 107 -6.37 -10.80 -9.32
C ARG A 107 -7.17 -11.19 -8.07
N GLY A 108 -7.40 -10.22 -7.18
CA GLY A 108 -8.09 -10.48 -5.91
C GLY A 108 -7.25 -11.14 -4.83
N VAL A 109 -5.99 -11.42 -5.06
CA VAL A 109 -5.06 -12.03 -4.11
C VAL A 109 -4.12 -10.98 -3.55
N GLY A 110 -4.03 -10.87 -2.23
CA GLY A 110 -3.22 -9.84 -1.57
C GLY A 110 -3.52 -9.71 -0.08
N GLN A 111 -3.06 -8.62 0.54
CA GLN A 111 -3.15 -8.37 1.97
C GLN A 111 -3.48 -6.91 2.27
N SER A 112 -4.22 -6.66 3.35
CA SER A 112 -4.54 -5.34 3.87
C SER A 112 -4.13 -5.14 5.34
N ASP A 113 -3.79 -6.20 6.06
CA ASP A 113 -3.38 -6.12 7.46
C ASP A 113 -1.90 -5.73 7.56
N GLN A 114 -1.60 -4.73 8.37
CA GLN A 114 -0.25 -4.19 8.57
C GLN A 114 0.52 -4.85 9.72
N SER A 115 -0.09 -5.83 10.39
CA SER A 115 0.56 -6.47 11.53
C SER A 115 1.87 -7.15 11.14
N PRO A 116 2.94 -7.02 11.94
CA PRO A 116 4.24 -7.63 11.64
C PRO A 116 4.22 -9.16 11.51
N SER A 117 3.19 -9.84 12.03
CA SER A 117 3.07 -11.29 11.90
C SER A 117 2.40 -11.73 10.61
N VAL A 118 1.83 -10.79 9.83
CA VAL A 118 1.06 -11.08 8.61
C VAL A 118 1.83 -10.56 7.40
N GLU A 119 2.24 -11.47 6.53
CA GLU A 119 3.03 -11.15 5.34
C GLU A 119 2.20 -10.50 4.22
N PRO A 120 2.82 -9.68 3.35
CA PRO A 120 2.16 -9.22 2.14
C PRO A 120 1.85 -10.39 1.19
N GLY A 121 0.75 -10.31 0.43
CA GLY A 121 0.40 -11.32 -0.58
C GLY A 121 0.90 -10.98 -1.99
N VAL A 122 1.45 -9.77 -2.17
CA VAL A 122 2.07 -9.27 -3.40
C VAL A 122 3.45 -8.73 -3.05
N GLY A 123 4.48 -9.25 -3.72
CA GLY A 123 5.86 -8.81 -3.51
C GLY A 123 6.10 -7.42 -4.10
N THR A 124 6.72 -6.53 -3.35
CA THR A 124 7.17 -5.22 -3.83
C THR A 124 8.69 -5.18 -3.86
N TYR A 125 9.25 -4.70 -4.97
CA TYR A 125 10.70 -4.64 -5.18
C TYR A 125 11.08 -3.25 -5.70
N ILE A 126 12.20 -2.71 -5.22
CA ILE A 126 12.85 -1.54 -5.79
C ILE A 126 14.28 -1.93 -6.15
N ASP A 127 14.62 -1.81 -7.44
CA ASP A 127 15.92 -2.21 -7.99
C ASP A 127 16.32 -3.64 -7.55
N ASP A 128 15.38 -4.60 -7.67
CA ASP A 128 15.44 -6.00 -7.26
C ASP A 128 15.56 -6.24 -5.74
N ILE A 129 15.56 -5.21 -4.89
CA ILE A 129 15.53 -5.38 -3.43
C ILE A 129 14.10 -5.58 -2.97
N TYR A 130 13.82 -6.70 -2.30
CA TYR A 130 12.52 -7.02 -1.72
C TYR A 130 12.18 -6.10 -0.53
N TYR A 131 10.95 -5.60 -0.49
CA TYR A 131 10.38 -4.85 0.62
C TYR A 131 9.42 -5.75 1.41
N GLY A 132 9.83 -6.17 2.60
CA GLY A 132 9.11 -7.14 3.43
C GLY A 132 7.95 -6.58 4.23
N THR A 133 7.59 -5.30 4.07
CA THR A 133 6.50 -4.68 4.81
C THR A 133 5.62 -3.84 3.90
N VAL A 134 4.33 -3.76 4.23
CA VAL A 134 3.37 -2.85 3.57
C VAL A 134 3.39 -1.44 4.16
N LEU A 135 4.04 -1.25 5.32
CA LEU A 135 4.24 0.05 5.95
C LEU A 135 5.25 0.88 5.15
N GLY A 136 5.04 2.18 5.09
CA GLY A 136 5.90 3.08 4.31
C GLY A 136 5.92 2.80 2.80
N SER A 137 5.08 1.90 2.31
CA SER A 137 5.09 1.43 0.92
C SER A 137 4.34 2.36 -0.06
N ALA A 138 3.79 3.49 0.41
CA ALA A 138 3.25 4.52 -0.47
C ALA A 138 4.39 5.32 -1.14
N PHE A 139 5.25 4.62 -1.88
CA PHE A 139 6.44 5.18 -2.51
C PHE A 139 6.12 6.28 -3.52
N ASP A 140 6.96 7.31 -3.53
CA ASP A 140 7.00 8.29 -4.60
C ASP A 140 7.65 7.70 -5.87
N LEU A 141 7.02 7.93 -7.02
CA LEU A 141 7.53 7.49 -8.32
C LEU A 141 8.53 8.51 -8.89
N THR A 142 9.53 8.86 -8.10
CA THR A 142 10.53 9.85 -8.50
C THR A 142 11.67 9.20 -9.25
N ASP A 143 11.93 9.72 -10.45
CA ASP A 143 13.08 9.31 -11.28
C ASP A 143 13.09 7.82 -11.61
N ILE A 144 11.91 7.33 -11.96
CA ILE A 144 11.67 5.93 -12.31
C ILE A 144 11.95 5.73 -13.80
N GLU A 145 12.65 4.67 -14.12
CA GLU A 145 12.82 4.19 -15.49
C GLU A 145 11.56 3.47 -15.97
N ARG A 146 11.11 2.49 -15.13
CA ARG A 146 9.92 1.71 -15.42
C ARG A 146 9.34 1.05 -14.16
N ILE A 147 8.07 0.66 -14.26
CA ILE A 147 7.40 -0.22 -13.30
C ILE A 147 6.93 -1.46 -14.04
N GLU A 148 7.19 -2.62 -13.45
CA GLU A 148 6.72 -3.91 -13.94
C GLU A 148 5.70 -4.49 -12.95
N VAL A 149 4.49 -4.83 -13.42
CA VAL A 149 3.47 -5.53 -12.63
C VAL A 149 3.29 -6.92 -13.18
N LEU A 150 3.78 -7.93 -12.45
CA LEU A 150 3.69 -9.34 -12.79
C LEU A 150 2.43 -9.91 -12.12
N ARG A 151 1.52 -10.47 -12.89
CA ARG A 151 0.23 -10.99 -12.40
C ARG A 151 0.23 -12.51 -12.31
N GLY A 152 -0.39 -13.01 -11.23
CA GLY A 152 -0.35 -14.43 -10.86
C GLY A 152 0.91 -14.82 -10.08
N PRO A 153 0.96 -16.02 -9.51
CA PRO A 153 2.01 -16.42 -8.58
C PRO A 153 3.40 -16.42 -9.22
N GLN A 154 4.36 -15.84 -8.50
CA GLN A 154 5.76 -15.69 -8.92
C GLN A 154 6.73 -16.39 -7.94
N GLY A 155 6.28 -17.46 -7.26
CA GLY A 155 7.06 -18.13 -6.22
C GLY A 155 8.44 -18.58 -6.65
N THR A 156 8.62 -19.07 -7.88
CA THR A 156 9.92 -19.56 -8.39
C THR A 156 10.90 -18.44 -8.74
N LEU A 157 10.41 -17.33 -9.32
CA LEU A 157 11.27 -16.27 -9.86
C LEU A 157 11.49 -15.14 -8.85
N SER A 158 10.43 -14.67 -8.20
CA SER A 158 10.50 -13.57 -7.23
C SER A 158 10.55 -14.07 -5.79
N GLY A 159 10.06 -15.27 -5.50
CA GLY A 159 10.20 -15.93 -4.21
C GLY A 159 9.06 -15.66 -3.23
N MET A 160 9.41 -15.47 -1.96
CA MET A 160 8.46 -15.35 -0.86
C MET A 160 7.44 -14.24 -1.08
N ASN A 161 6.23 -14.46 -0.58
CA ASN A 161 5.16 -13.46 -0.53
C ASN A 161 4.75 -12.88 -1.90
N THR A 162 4.87 -13.68 -2.95
CA THR A 162 4.44 -13.35 -4.31
C THR A 162 3.26 -14.21 -4.77
N LEU A 163 2.34 -14.46 -3.86
CA LEU A 163 1.14 -15.28 -4.07
C LEU A 163 0.24 -14.71 -5.19
N GLY A 164 -0.09 -13.42 -5.13
CA GLY A 164 -0.89 -12.72 -6.14
C GLY A 164 -0.07 -12.21 -7.32
N GLY A 165 1.22 -12.00 -7.12
CA GLY A 165 2.13 -11.42 -8.10
C GLY A 165 3.23 -10.56 -7.50
N ALA A 166 3.85 -9.73 -8.34
CA ALA A 166 4.91 -8.82 -7.91
C ALA A 166 4.81 -7.46 -8.60
N ILE A 167 5.20 -6.41 -7.87
CA ILE A 167 5.41 -5.06 -8.39
C ILE A 167 6.90 -4.76 -8.29
N LYS A 168 7.54 -4.50 -9.42
CA LYS A 168 8.96 -4.17 -9.50
C LYS A 168 9.13 -2.75 -10.04
N ILE A 169 9.85 -1.93 -9.30
CA ILE A 169 10.13 -0.54 -9.61
C ILE A 169 11.62 -0.42 -9.90
N TYR A 170 11.96 0.11 -11.07
CA TYR A 170 13.35 0.32 -11.47
C TYR A 170 13.65 1.79 -11.58
N SER A 171 14.72 2.22 -10.91
CA SER A 171 15.24 3.58 -10.93
C SER A 171 16.08 3.82 -12.17
N ARG A 172 16.13 5.06 -12.66
CA ARG A 172 17.05 5.44 -13.74
C ARG A 172 18.49 5.27 -13.28
N LYS A 173 19.30 4.56 -14.07
CA LYS A 173 20.73 4.38 -13.81
C LYS A 173 21.50 5.66 -14.18
N PRO A 174 22.69 5.92 -13.56
CA PRO A 174 23.60 6.99 -13.98
C PRO A 174 24.12 6.78 -15.41
N GLU A 175 24.02 7.80 -16.26
CA GLU A 175 24.48 7.81 -17.66
C GLU A 175 25.61 8.80 -17.90
N GLY A 176 25.88 9.69 -16.93
CA GLY A 176 27.05 10.55 -16.89
C GLY A 176 26.82 12.00 -17.34
N SER A 177 25.68 12.33 -17.92
CA SER A 177 25.34 13.70 -18.29
C SER A 177 23.84 13.92 -18.37
N GLY A 178 23.43 15.18 -18.23
CA GLY A 178 22.06 15.61 -18.31
C GLY A 178 21.37 15.71 -16.93
N GLY A 179 20.13 16.12 -16.96
CA GLY A 179 19.34 16.32 -15.78
C GLY A 179 18.06 17.09 -16.06
N TYR A 180 17.29 17.35 -15.02
CA TYR A 180 16.11 18.17 -15.14
C TYR A 180 15.75 18.82 -13.80
N VAL A 181 15.02 19.92 -13.89
CA VAL A 181 14.30 20.53 -12.77
C VAL A 181 12.84 20.66 -13.15
N GLU A 182 11.94 20.28 -12.25
CA GLU A 182 10.50 20.33 -12.43
C GLU A 182 9.85 21.00 -11.23
N ALA A 183 8.85 21.85 -11.48
CA ALA A 183 8.02 22.46 -10.45
C ALA A 183 6.55 22.39 -10.84
N SER A 184 5.68 21.96 -9.90
CA SER A 184 4.22 21.91 -10.08
C SER A 184 3.55 22.79 -9.05
N LEU A 185 2.57 23.59 -9.48
CA LEU A 185 1.72 24.41 -8.63
C LEU A 185 0.26 24.10 -8.91
N GLY A 186 -0.55 23.92 -7.89
CA GLY A 186 -1.96 23.53 -8.05
C GLY A 186 -2.87 24.05 -6.96
N ASN A 187 -4.15 23.67 -7.06
CA ASN A 187 -5.11 23.89 -5.98
C ASN A 187 -4.79 22.98 -4.78
N LEU A 188 -5.52 23.14 -3.68
CA LEU A 188 -5.23 22.50 -2.39
C LEU A 188 -3.78 22.78 -1.94
N GLY A 189 -3.28 24.00 -2.14
CA GLY A 189 -1.93 24.38 -1.72
C GLY A 189 -0.81 23.55 -2.35
N ARG A 190 -1.04 22.84 -3.47
CA ARG A 190 -0.04 21.94 -4.07
C ARG A 190 1.18 22.69 -4.54
N ILE A 191 2.35 22.29 -4.03
CA ILE A 191 3.67 22.74 -4.43
C ILE A 191 4.60 21.53 -4.47
N ASP A 192 4.97 21.07 -5.66
CA ASP A 192 5.92 19.98 -5.83
C ASP A 192 7.17 20.52 -6.53
N VAL A 193 8.35 20.09 -6.09
CA VAL A 193 9.63 20.35 -6.75
C VAL A 193 10.41 19.06 -6.89
N LYS A 194 10.94 18.80 -8.06
CA LYS A 194 11.74 17.62 -8.39
C LYS A 194 12.95 18.03 -9.20
N ALA A 195 14.11 17.49 -8.87
CA ALA A 195 15.34 17.73 -9.62
C ALA A 195 16.18 16.47 -9.68
N SER A 196 16.83 16.24 -10.82
CA SER A 196 17.78 15.15 -11.02
C SER A 196 18.95 15.66 -11.84
N ALA A 197 20.16 15.17 -11.55
CA ALA A 197 21.36 15.49 -12.30
C ALA A 197 22.30 14.29 -12.39
N ASP A 198 22.86 14.10 -13.57
CA ASP A 198 23.81 13.06 -13.90
C ASP A 198 25.20 13.65 -14.10
N PHE A 199 26.22 12.93 -13.65
CA PHE A 199 27.60 13.38 -13.68
C PHE A 199 28.55 12.27 -14.10
N THR A 200 29.46 12.53 -15.01
CA THR A 200 30.64 11.70 -15.25
C THR A 200 31.69 12.00 -14.19
N VAL A 201 31.96 11.04 -13.29
CA VAL A 201 32.97 11.16 -12.23
C VAL A 201 34.36 10.78 -12.77
N VAL A 202 34.41 9.68 -13.52
CA VAL A 202 35.60 9.25 -14.27
C VAL A 202 35.14 8.92 -15.67
N PRO A 203 35.70 9.58 -16.72
CA PRO A 203 35.33 9.29 -18.09
C PRO A 203 35.39 7.80 -18.40
N ASP A 204 34.41 7.31 -19.12
CA ASP A 204 34.29 5.93 -19.61
C ASP A 204 34.33 4.83 -18.50
N ALA A 205 34.08 5.21 -17.22
CA ALA A 205 34.22 4.27 -16.12
C ALA A 205 33.25 4.50 -14.94
N VAL A 206 33.05 5.75 -14.49
CA VAL A 206 32.29 6.01 -13.26
C VAL A 206 31.31 7.17 -13.47
N TYR A 207 30.06 6.90 -13.18
CA TYR A 207 28.95 7.82 -13.36
C TYR A 207 28.17 7.94 -12.05
N ALA A 208 27.66 9.12 -11.74
CA ALA A 208 26.85 9.37 -10.56
C ALA A 208 25.56 10.11 -10.92
N ARG A 209 24.47 9.80 -10.23
CA ARG A 209 23.19 10.48 -10.37
C ARG A 209 22.63 10.85 -9.01
N PHE A 210 22.12 12.07 -8.86
CA PHE A 210 21.45 12.57 -7.68
C PHE A 210 20.07 13.05 -8.02
N THR A 211 19.09 12.62 -7.24
CA THR A 211 17.69 13.02 -7.41
C THR A 211 17.11 13.47 -6.08
N GLY A 212 16.33 14.54 -6.11
CA GLY A 212 15.60 15.03 -4.95
C GLY A 212 14.18 15.43 -5.32
N VAL A 213 13.24 15.22 -4.42
CA VAL A 213 11.83 15.60 -4.56
C VAL A 213 11.30 16.15 -3.26
N THR A 214 10.41 17.13 -3.35
CA THR A 214 9.51 17.53 -2.26
C THR A 214 8.10 17.68 -2.81
N ARG A 215 7.12 17.21 -2.06
CA ARG A 215 5.71 17.33 -2.39
C ARG A 215 4.94 17.86 -1.21
N ASN A 216 4.16 18.88 -1.45
CA ASN A 216 3.27 19.47 -0.46
C ASN A 216 1.89 19.66 -1.09
N ARG A 217 0.85 19.25 -0.37
CA ARG A 217 -0.54 19.47 -0.70
C ARG A 217 -1.37 19.42 0.56
N ASP A 218 -2.30 20.36 0.72
CA ASP A 218 -3.23 20.42 1.84
C ASP A 218 -4.18 19.20 1.82
N GLY A 219 -4.78 18.92 2.97
CA GLY A 219 -5.81 17.90 3.12
C GLY A 219 -7.09 18.26 2.37
N HIS A 220 -7.96 17.28 2.18
CA HIS A 220 -9.24 17.50 1.52
C HIS A 220 -10.45 17.16 2.41
N VAL A 221 -10.22 16.70 3.64
CA VAL A 221 -11.25 16.55 4.66
C VAL A 221 -10.91 17.45 5.82
N THR A 222 -11.77 18.45 6.08
CA THR A 222 -11.61 19.40 7.18
C THR A 222 -12.18 18.81 8.47
N ARG A 223 -11.41 18.89 9.55
CA ARG A 223 -11.85 18.47 10.89
C ARG A 223 -12.41 19.67 11.63
N TYR A 224 -13.59 19.50 12.19
CA TYR A 224 -14.27 20.54 12.96
C TYR A 224 -14.47 20.12 14.40
N ASP A 225 -14.38 21.10 15.31
CA ASP A 225 -14.76 20.96 16.71
C ASP A 225 -16.29 21.01 16.85
N TYR A 226 -16.87 19.87 17.21
CA TYR A 226 -18.32 19.76 17.36
C TYR A 226 -18.86 20.70 18.44
N GLY A 227 -18.21 20.76 19.62
CA GLY A 227 -18.65 21.61 20.72
C GLY A 227 -18.61 23.11 20.38
N CYS A 228 -17.63 23.52 19.55
CA CYS A 228 -17.54 24.87 19.03
C CYS A 228 -18.66 25.21 18.04
N LEU A 229 -18.98 24.30 17.10
CA LEU A 229 -20.04 24.49 16.10
C LEU A 229 -21.45 24.37 16.69
N ASN A 230 -21.60 23.61 17.78
CA ASN A 230 -22.88 23.30 18.42
C ASN A 230 -22.85 23.66 19.92
N PRO A 231 -22.62 24.94 20.30
CA PRO A 231 -22.42 25.33 21.71
C PRO A 231 -23.68 25.13 22.57
N ASP A 232 -24.84 25.01 21.97
CA ASP A 232 -26.13 24.79 22.63
C ASP A 232 -26.57 23.33 22.68
N ASP A 233 -25.79 22.41 22.10
CA ASP A 233 -26.08 20.97 22.13
C ASP A 233 -25.59 20.37 23.45
N PHE A 234 -26.47 20.50 24.48
CA PHE A 234 -26.24 19.91 25.78
C PHE A 234 -26.89 18.53 25.83
N ASP A 235 -26.12 17.49 26.14
CA ASP A 235 -26.73 16.24 26.52
C ASP A 235 -27.21 16.30 27.99
N VAL A 236 -28.33 15.68 28.26
CA VAL A 236 -29.16 15.90 29.47
C VAL A 236 -28.45 15.52 30.79
N ILE A 237 -27.29 14.87 30.74
CA ILE A 237 -26.67 14.27 31.93
C ILE A 237 -25.44 15.02 32.43
N SER A 238 -24.66 15.76 31.62
CA SER A 238 -23.39 16.29 32.12
C SER A 238 -22.83 17.55 31.50
N GLY A 239 -23.48 18.15 30.53
CA GLY A 239 -22.98 19.38 29.92
C GLY A 239 -22.50 19.19 28.46
N ALA A 240 -22.05 20.28 27.87
CA ALA A 240 -21.59 20.31 26.46
C ALA A 240 -20.34 19.50 26.26
N LEU A 241 -20.16 18.95 25.08
CA LEU A 241 -18.87 18.45 24.63
C LEU A 241 -17.85 19.56 24.72
N PRO A 242 -16.66 19.34 25.35
CA PRO A 242 -15.68 20.37 25.50
C PRO A 242 -15.19 20.85 24.14
N SER A 243 -15.19 22.16 23.92
CA SER A 243 -14.55 22.73 22.74
C SER A 243 -13.04 22.81 22.99
N ILE A 244 -12.27 22.29 22.03
CA ILE A 244 -10.80 22.32 22.00
C ILE A 244 -10.27 23.30 20.95
N ALA A 245 -11.14 23.82 20.06
CA ALA A 245 -10.74 24.79 19.05
C ALA A 245 -10.26 26.09 19.69
N SER A 246 -9.15 26.60 19.17
CA SER A 246 -8.58 27.90 19.58
C SER A 246 -8.97 29.05 18.65
N GLY A 247 -9.63 28.77 17.54
CA GLY A 247 -10.05 29.71 16.49
C GLY A 247 -11.57 29.90 16.43
N GLY A 248 -12.01 31.02 15.86
CA GLY A 248 -13.44 31.33 15.72
C GLY A 248 -14.13 30.61 14.54
N ASP A 249 -13.39 29.89 13.73
CA ASP A 249 -13.87 29.06 12.59
C ASP A 249 -14.20 27.61 12.98
N CYS A 250 -13.89 27.24 14.25
CA CYS A 250 -14.08 25.89 14.78
C CYS A 250 -13.29 24.79 14.06
N GLU A 251 -12.30 25.13 13.26
CA GLU A 251 -11.46 24.16 12.54
C GLU A 251 -10.35 23.61 13.44
N LEU A 252 -10.15 22.28 13.41
CA LEU A 252 -9.09 21.58 14.13
C LEU A 252 -7.91 21.21 13.24
N GLY A 253 -8.08 21.27 11.92
CA GLY A 253 -7.09 20.90 10.91
C GLY A 253 -7.72 20.11 9.78
N GLU A 254 -6.88 19.48 8.98
CA GLU A 254 -7.28 18.74 7.79
C GLU A 254 -6.77 17.28 7.86
N MET A 255 -7.31 16.39 7.04
CA MET A 255 -6.85 15.02 6.85
C MET A 255 -6.65 14.74 5.36
N GLY A 256 -5.73 13.81 5.06
CA GLY A 256 -5.45 13.40 3.69
C GLY A 256 -4.53 14.36 2.92
N ASN A 257 -3.75 15.16 3.63
CA ASN A 257 -2.68 15.97 3.05
C ASN A 257 -1.55 15.11 2.48
N GLN A 258 -0.59 15.72 1.84
CA GLN A 258 0.67 15.12 1.43
C GLN A 258 1.80 16.07 1.79
N GLN A 259 2.73 15.62 2.60
CA GLN A 259 3.91 16.40 2.98
C GLN A 259 5.12 15.46 3.09
N MET A 260 5.92 15.41 2.02
CA MET A 260 7.07 14.53 1.97
C MET A 260 8.26 15.15 1.26
N TYR A 261 9.44 14.62 1.55
CA TYR A 261 10.63 14.81 0.72
C TYR A 261 11.43 13.51 0.63
N ALA A 262 12.11 13.34 -0.49
CA ALA A 262 12.99 12.20 -0.71
C ALA A 262 14.25 12.63 -1.46
N VAL A 263 15.35 11.94 -1.19
CA VAL A 263 16.60 12.07 -1.92
C VAL A 263 17.16 10.70 -2.27
N ARG A 264 17.79 10.58 -3.43
CA ARG A 264 18.46 9.37 -3.90
C ARG A 264 19.80 9.73 -4.51
N GLY A 265 20.84 8.96 -4.19
CA GLY A 265 22.13 9.01 -4.83
C GLY A 265 22.49 7.65 -5.40
N SER A 266 22.94 7.60 -6.64
CA SER A 266 23.36 6.38 -7.34
C SER A 266 24.77 6.55 -7.91
N LEU A 267 25.57 5.49 -7.86
CA LEU A 267 26.90 5.42 -8.46
C LEU A 267 26.97 4.16 -9.32
N ARG A 268 27.31 4.33 -10.58
CA ARG A 268 27.57 3.24 -11.53
C ARG A 268 29.07 3.20 -11.87
N ILE A 269 29.68 2.05 -11.66
CA ILE A 269 31.06 1.77 -12.00
C ILE A 269 31.03 0.72 -13.10
N ALA A 270 31.30 1.13 -14.32
CA ALA A 270 31.25 0.29 -15.53
C ALA A 270 32.37 0.72 -16.47
N PRO A 271 33.66 0.35 -16.21
CA PRO A 271 34.77 0.74 -17.06
C PRO A 271 34.65 0.10 -18.46
N GLU A 272 34.88 0.87 -19.51
CA GLU A 272 34.80 0.39 -20.88
C GLU A 272 35.68 -0.86 -21.10
N GLY A 273 35.09 -1.90 -21.71
CA GLY A 273 35.76 -3.20 -21.93
C GLY A 273 36.00 -4.04 -20.67
N SER A 274 35.48 -3.63 -19.52
CA SER A 274 35.47 -4.45 -18.28
C SER A 274 34.29 -5.41 -18.26
N PRO A 275 34.48 -6.67 -17.82
CA PRO A 275 33.37 -7.59 -17.58
C PRO A 275 32.58 -7.29 -16.30
N LEU A 276 32.94 -6.21 -15.59
CA LEU A 276 32.38 -5.86 -14.28
C LEU A 276 31.57 -4.57 -14.35
N GLU A 277 30.30 -4.62 -13.94
CA GLU A 277 29.48 -3.46 -13.62
C GLU A 277 29.07 -3.51 -12.14
N ILE A 278 29.20 -2.40 -11.43
CA ILE A 278 28.76 -2.24 -10.05
C ILE A 278 27.83 -1.03 -9.97
N ASN A 279 26.62 -1.25 -9.45
CA ASN A 279 25.65 -0.20 -9.17
C ASN A 279 25.46 -0.10 -7.66
N VAL A 280 25.71 1.06 -7.06
CA VAL A 280 25.47 1.33 -5.64
C VAL A 280 24.43 2.44 -5.55
N MET A 281 23.40 2.24 -4.73
CA MET A 281 22.33 3.21 -4.51
C MET A 281 22.13 3.43 -3.01
N GLY A 282 21.83 4.68 -2.65
CA GLY A 282 21.34 5.05 -1.32
C GLY A 282 20.18 6.00 -1.46
N ASP A 283 19.16 5.82 -0.64
CA ASP A 283 17.98 6.67 -0.61
C ASP A 283 17.54 7.01 0.82
N TYR A 284 16.86 8.13 0.94
CA TYR A 284 16.19 8.58 2.15
C TYR A 284 14.87 9.24 1.79
N THR A 285 13.81 8.89 2.49
CA THR A 285 12.47 9.47 2.36
C THR A 285 11.93 9.82 3.73
N LYS A 286 11.34 10.99 3.86
CA LYS A 286 10.55 11.38 5.02
C LYS A 286 9.20 11.90 4.59
N ASP A 287 8.16 11.25 5.09
CA ASP A 287 6.76 11.62 4.95
C ASP A 287 6.26 12.10 6.33
N THR A 288 5.73 13.30 6.39
CA THR A 288 5.13 13.89 7.58
C THR A 288 3.66 14.18 7.36
N SER A 289 3.03 13.46 6.44
CA SER A 289 1.61 13.58 6.14
C SER A 289 0.76 13.25 7.37
N GLU A 290 -0.40 13.88 7.44
CA GLU A 290 -1.41 13.57 8.44
C GLU A 290 -2.15 12.28 8.10
N THR A 291 -2.98 11.81 9.03
CA THR A 291 -3.81 10.61 8.85
C THR A 291 -4.68 10.68 7.59
N GLN A 292 -5.05 9.52 7.09
CA GLN A 292 -5.86 9.42 5.88
C GLN A 292 -7.22 10.11 6.06
N ALA A 293 -7.68 10.78 4.98
CA ALA A 293 -9.01 11.38 4.93
C ALA A 293 -10.09 10.34 5.21
N SER A 294 -10.91 10.57 6.24
CA SER A 294 -11.99 9.66 6.59
C SER A 294 -13.14 10.43 7.28
N VAL A 295 -14.36 9.93 7.11
CA VAL A 295 -15.58 10.54 7.63
C VAL A 295 -16.49 9.48 8.25
N LEU A 296 -17.25 9.85 9.26
CA LEU A 296 -18.33 9.01 9.80
C LEU A 296 -19.52 9.03 8.82
N ILE A 297 -19.97 7.85 8.40
CA ILE A 297 -21.14 7.67 7.50
C ILE A 297 -22.39 7.33 8.28
N ALA A 298 -22.25 6.47 9.30
CA ALA A 298 -23.37 6.08 10.17
C ALA A 298 -22.84 5.67 11.55
N SER A 299 -23.55 6.07 12.58
CA SER A 299 -23.31 5.60 13.94
C SER A 299 -23.96 4.24 14.19
N GLY A 300 -23.67 3.63 15.34
CA GLY A 300 -24.31 2.38 15.77
C GLY A 300 -25.83 2.49 16.05
N GLU A 301 -26.38 3.69 16.07
CA GLU A 301 -27.82 3.95 16.19
C GLU A 301 -28.60 3.51 14.93
N SER A 302 -28.08 3.88 13.76
CA SER A 302 -28.78 3.67 12.49
C SER A 302 -28.37 2.40 11.76
N VAL A 303 -27.26 1.77 12.12
CA VAL A 303 -26.70 0.66 11.38
C VAL A 303 -26.36 -0.50 12.33
N THR A 304 -27.05 -1.61 12.15
CA THR A 304 -26.65 -2.88 12.76
C THR A 304 -25.57 -3.52 11.91
N VAL A 305 -24.31 -3.31 12.26
CA VAL A 305 -23.18 -3.86 11.52
C VAL A 305 -22.84 -5.24 12.03
N GLY A 306 -22.72 -6.19 11.11
CA GLY A 306 -22.19 -7.53 11.37
C GLY A 306 -23.16 -8.48 12.05
N ARG A 307 -24.16 -8.96 11.33
CA ARG A 307 -25.02 -10.12 11.74
C ARG A 307 -24.28 -11.45 11.57
N ALA A 308 -23.07 -11.58 12.07
CA ALA A 308 -22.57 -12.92 12.32
C ALA A 308 -23.31 -13.55 13.50
N ALA A 309 -23.73 -14.78 13.36
CA ALA A 309 -24.44 -15.51 14.41
C ALA A 309 -23.65 -15.44 15.73
N GLY A 310 -24.16 -14.71 16.72
CA GLY A 310 -23.50 -14.49 18.01
C GLY A 310 -23.13 -13.04 18.32
N TYR A 311 -23.24 -12.13 17.36
CA TYR A 311 -23.07 -10.69 17.61
C TYR A 311 -24.30 -10.15 18.34
N VAL A 312 -24.08 -9.56 19.49
CA VAL A 312 -25.18 -8.91 20.24
C VAL A 312 -25.62 -7.69 19.44
N ASP A 313 -26.89 -7.67 19.04
CA ASP A 313 -27.52 -6.47 18.50
C ASP A 313 -27.40 -5.36 19.55
N ARG A 314 -26.54 -4.40 19.27
CA ARG A 314 -26.29 -3.25 20.13
C ARG A 314 -26.98 -1.99 19.58
N SER A 315 -27.88 -2.13 18.59
CA SER A 315 -28.77 -1.08 18.19
C SER A 315 -29.60 -0.65 19.41
N GLY A 316 -29.42 0.58 19.88
CA GLY A 316 -30.05 1.09 21.08
C GLY A 316 -29.14 1.16 22.33
N LEU A 317 -27.90 0.78 22.26
CA LEU A 317 -26.88 1.17 23.22
C LEU A 317 -26.40 2.59 22.91
N SER A 318 -27.19 3.58 23.22
CA SER A 318 -26.67 4.93 23.45
C SER A 318 -25.84 4.86 24.72
N ILE A 319 -24.58 4.52 24.59
CA ILE A 319 -23.68 4.49 25.73
C ILE A 319 -23.11 5.89 25.84
N PRO A 320 -23.50 6.65 26.88
CA PRO A 320 -23.07 8.02 27.02
C PRO A 320 -21.56 8.06 27.33
N TYR A 321 -20.74 8.52 26.41
CA TYR A 321 -19.40 8.97 26.73
C TYR A 321 -19.50 10.33 27.42
N GLN A 322 -19.04 10.40 28.64
CA GLN A 322 -19.17 11.63 29.45
C GLN A 322 -20.60 12.20 29.47
N GLY A 323 -21.63 11.34 29.31
CA GLY A 323 -23.02 11.77 29.23
C GLY A 323 -23.52 12.13 27.83
N VAL A 324 -22.66 12.11 26.83
CA VAL A 324 -22.98 12.39 25.42
C VAL A 324 -23.30 11.08 24.70
N ALA A 325 -24.46 10.98 24.07
CA ALA A 325 -24.80 9.81 23.27
C ALA A 325 -23.99 9.78 21.97
N TYR A 326 -23.47 8.60 21.62
CA TYR A 326 -22.86 8.36 20.32
C TYR A 326 -23.96 8.01 19.32
N ASP A 327 -24.34 8.97 18.49
CA ASP A 327 -25.44 8.86 17.53
C ASP A 327 -25.15 9.58 16.20
N ASP A 328 -26.11 9.58 15.29
CA ASP A 328 -25.98 10.15 13.95
C ASP A 328 -25.90 11.69 13.90
N ARG A 329 -25.89 12.40 15.06
CA ARG A 329 -25.64 13.86 15.10
C ARG A 329 -24.21 14.18 14.59
N PHE A 330 -23.30 13.25 14.67
CA PHE A 330 -21.92 13.38 14.23
C PHE A 330 -21.69 13.03 12.77
N VAL A 331 -22.73 12.57 12.06
CA VAL A 331 -22.67 12.30 10.63
C VAL A 331 -22.76 13.61 9.86
N THR A 332 -21.75 13.91 9.07
CA THR A 332 -21.64 15.19 8.34
C THR A 332 -22.28 15.13 6.95
N TYR A 333 -22.48 13.95 6.37
CA TYR A 333 -23.02 13.79 5.02
C TYR A 333 -23.66 12.41 4.82
N GLY A 334 -24.66 12.32 3.92
CA GLY A 334 -25.25 11.07 3.48
C GLY A 334 -26.65 10.78 4.07
N PRO A 335 -27.16 9.56 3.88
CA PRO A 335 -28.54 9.21 4.22
C PRO A 335 -28.84 9.20 5.72
N TYR A 336 -27.84 9.01 6.55
CA TYR A 336 -27.95 8.97 8.01
C TYR A 336 -27.71 10.32 8.67
N ARG A 337 -27.26 11.32 7.90
CA ARG A 337 -27.11 12.68 8.42
C ARG A 337 -28.45 13.21 8.94
N ARG A 338 -28.47 13.71 10.17
CA ARG A 338 -29.67 14.31 10.76
C ARG A 338 -30.04 15.60 10.03
N ALA A 339 -31.34 15.86 9.92
CA ALA A 339 -31.85 17.05 9.20
C ALA A 339 -31.46 18.38 9.86
N ASP A 340 -31.24 18.36 11.18
CA ASP A 340 -30.83 19.49 12.02
C ASP A 340 -29.31 19.64 12.17
N ALA A 341 -28.51 18.74 11.61
CA ALA A 341 -27.04 18.82 11.66
C ALA A 341 -26.54 20.10 10.98
N VAL A 342 -25.55 20.77 11.60
CA VAL A 342 -24.97 22.03 11.10
C VAL A 342 -24.22 21.80 9.80
N LEU A 343 -23.45 20.73 9.70
CA LEU A 343 -22.68 20.42 8.49
C LEU A 343 -23.49 19.56 7.51
N ASN A 344 -23.30 19.83 6.22
CA ASN A 344 -23.76 18.99 5.12
C ASN A 344 -22.67 18.96 4.05
N ASP A 345 -21.54 18.35 4.40
CA ASP A 345 -20.34 18.33 3.58
C ASP A 345 -19.69 16.94 3.60
N PRO A 346 -19.51 16.28 2.44
CA PRO A 346 -18.86 14.98 2.35
C PRO A 346 -17.36 15.02 2.65
N TYR A 347 -16.77 16.20 2.74
CA TYR A 347 -15.36 16.42 3.08
C TYR A 347 -15.19 17.06 4.47
N ALA A 348 -16.15 16.88 5.37
CA ALA A 348 -16.09 17.33 6.75
C ALA A 348 -16.12 16.15 7.72
N SER A 349 -15.37 16.26 8.84
CA SER A 349 -15.30 15.25 9.90
C SER A 349 -15.28 15.92 11.26
N TYR A 350 -15.83 15.26 12.27
CA TYR A 350 -15.70 15.65 13.68
C TYR A 350 -14.59 14.87 14.41
N ALA A 351 -13.70 14.20 13.68
CA ALA A 351 -12.60 13.43 14.26
C ALA A 351 -11.79 14.24 15.28
N ASN A 352 -11.61 13.66 16.45
CA ASN A 352 -10.92 14.28 17.58
C ASN A 352 -9.78 13.37 18.06
N PHE A 353 -8.57 13.89 18.10
CA PHE A 353 -7.36 13.17 18.53
C PHE A 353 -6.99 13.49 19.99
N TYR A 354 -7.90 14.05 20.75
CA TYR A 354 -7.69 14.45 22.14
C TYR A 354 -8.78 13.91 23.04
N ASP A 355 -8.39 13.11 24.05
CA ASP A 355 -9.24 12.76 25.19
C ASP A 355 -8.77 13.52 26.43
N PRO A 356 -9.58 14.41 26.99
CA PRO A 356 -9.22 15.14 28.21
C PRO A 356 -9.11 14.24 29.46
N GLY A 357 -9.55 13.00 29.41
CA GLY A 357 -9.39 12.02 30.49
C GLY A 357 -10.18 12.32 31.78
N VAL A 358 -11.11 13.22 31.74
CA VAL A 358 -11.52 13.95 32.94
C VAL A 358 -12.86 13.52 33.46
N MET A 359 -13.52 12.50 33.30
CA MET A 359 -14.88 12.58 33.90
C MET A 359 -15.61 11.33 34.39
N TYR A 360 -14.90 10.33 34.83
CA TYR A 360 -15.59 9.30 35.64
C TYR A 360 -16.02 9.78 37.06
N SER A 361 -15.49 10.91 37.51
CA SER A 361 -15.84 11.44 38.85
C SER A 361 -17.04 12.40 38.88
N ALA A 362 -17.49 12.90 37.70
CA ALA A 362 -18.55 13.93 37.64
C ALA A 362 -19.97 13.39 37.44
N ILE A 363 -20.08 12.18 36.91
CA ILE A 363 -21.38 11.60 36.59
C ILE A 363 -21.70 10.56 37.66
N GLY A 364 -22.41 10.88 38.72
CA GLY A 364 -23.13 9.99 39.65
C GLY A 364 -22.95 8.47 39.51
N ALA A 365 -21.77 8.04 39.11
CA ALA A 365 -21.38 6.64 39.06
C ALA A 365 -21.43 6.09 40.50
N PRO A 366 -21.89 4.88 40.74
CA PRO A 366 -21.80 4.27 42.06
C PRO A 366 -20.36 4.39 42.57
N PRO A 367 -20.14 4.57 43.87
CA PRO A 367 -18.83 4.80 44.45
C PRO A 367 -17.94 3.58 44.25
N GLY A 368 -17.06 3.67 43.27
CA GLY A 368 -16.09 2.63 42.89
C GLY A 368 -15.54 2.95 41.51
N PRO A 369 -14.26 2.67 41.19
CA PRO A 369 -13.74 2.77 39.86
C PRO A 369 -14.55 1.84 38.94
N PRO A 370 -14.72 2.18 37.65
CA PRO A 370 -15.30 1.24 36.67
C PRO A 370 -14.62 -0.12 36.81
N SER A 371 -15.37 -1.20 36.73
CA SER A 371 -14.80 -2.54 36.77
C SER A 371 -13.75 -2.66 35.65
N GLY A 372 -12.50 -2.92 36.02
CA GLY A 372 -11.37 -2.96 35.08
C GLY A 372 -10.41 -1.77 35.15
N TYR A 373 -10.73 -0.75 35.90
CA TYR A 373 -9.78 0.28 36.25
C TYR A 373 -8.71 -0.30 37.20
N ILE A 374 -7.45 -0.22 36.79
CA ILE A 374 -6.35 -0.56 37.70
C ILE A 374 -6.25 0.56 38.72
N ALA A 375 -6.53 0.25 39.97
CA ALA A 375 -6.54 1.24 41.06
C ALA A 375 -5.17 1.92 41.16
N GLY A 376 -5.14 3.20 40.86
CA GLY A 376 -3.92 4.03 40.97
C GLY A 376 -3.51 4.70 39.68
N GLU A 377 -4.12 4.37 38.54
CA GLU A 377 -3.88 5.07 37.28
C GLU A 377 -4.81 6.25 37.10
N PRO A 378 -4.29 7.48 36.93
CA PRO A 378 -5.08 8.54 36.38
C PRO A 378 -5.34 8.20 34.91
N LEU A 379 -6.60 8.08 34.49
CA LEU A 379 -6.98 8.28 33.11
C LEU A 379 -6.69 9.76 32.78
N GLY A 380 -5.41 10.04 32.61
CA GLY A 380 -4.93 11.35 32.20
C GLY A 380 -5.30 11.64 30.77
N PRO A 381 -5.17 12.87 30.28
CA PRO A 381 -5.45 13.20 28.89
C PRO A 381 -4.62 12.31 27.98
N PHE A 382 -5.27 11.72 26.97
CA PHE A 382 -4.64 11.01 25.89
C PHE A 382 -4.66 11.88 24.63
N ILE A 383 -3.54 11.96 23.92
CA ILE A 383 -3.43 12.67 22.66
C ILE A 383 -2.81 11.71 21.67
N ALA A 384 -3.59 11.31 20.67
CA ALA A 384 -3.03 10.65 19.50
C ALA A 384 -2.45 11.70 18.54
N PRO A 385 -1.30 11.47 17.90
CA PRO A 385 -0.82 12.34 16.85
C PRO A 385 -1.77 12.27 15.63
N SER A 386 -2.11 13.42 15.01
CA SER A 386 -2.80 13.41 13.71
C SER A 386 -1.77 13.11 12.61
N ALA A 387 -1.19 11.92 12.62
CA ALA A 387 -0.06 11.56 11.79
C ALA A 387 -0.27 10.21 11.09
N ALA A 388 0.24 10.11 9.86
CA ALA A 388 0.50 8.88 9.13
C ALA A 388 1.90 8.98 8.50
N GLY A 389 2.88 9.33 9.34
CA GLY A 389 4.25 9.61 8.96
C GLY A 389 5.07 8.35 8.68
N ALA A 390 6.10 8.51 7.84
CA ALA A 390 7.10 7.48 7.64
C ALA A 390 8.48 8.09 7.37
N GLU A 391 9.50 7.46 7.90
CA GLU A 391 10.90 7.75 7.60
C GLU A 391 11.57 6.46 7.16
N ALA A 392 12.11 6.43 5.95
CA ALA A 392 12.75 5.26 5.39
C ALA A 392 14.08 5.62 4.76
N TRP A 393 15.07 4.76 4.93
CA TRP A 393 16.33 4.87 4.22
C TRP A 393 16.90 3.49 3.89
N GLY A 394 17.74 3.43 2.88
CA GLY A 394 18.40 2.18 2.55
C GLY A 394 19.62 2.37 1.69
N VAL A 395 20.38 1.31 1.62
CA VAL A 395 21.53 1.17 0.72
C VAL A 395 21.45 -0.16 0.02
N SER A 396 21.82 -0.17 -1.25
CA SER A 396 21.92 -1.39 -2.05
C SER A 396 23.13 -1.40 -2.95
N ALA A 397 23.60 -2.59 -3.30
CA ALA A 397 24.66 -2.79 -4.27
C ALA A 397 24.29 -3.96 -5.18
N THR A 398 24.34 -3.73 -6.48
CA THR A 398 24.23 -4.77 -7.51
C THR A 398 25.57 -4.89 -8.22
N ILE A 399 26.10 -6.09 -8.30
CA ILE A 399 27.34 -6.43 -8.97
C ILE A 399 27.01 -7.43 -10.08
N ASP A 400 27.26 -7.04 -11.31
CA ASP A 400 27.17 -7.88 -12.49
C ASP A 400 28.58 -8.19 -12.98
N LEU A 401 28.93 -9.47 -13.08
CA LEU A 401 30.25 -9.94 -13.50
C LEU A 401 30.08 -10.96 -14.65
N GLU A 402 30.51 -10.59 -15.84
CA GLU A 402 30.60 -11.50 -16.98
C GLU A 402 31.83 -12.38 -16.84
N LEU A 403 31.64 -13.67 -16.54
CA LEU A 403 32.72 -14.66 -16.42
C LEU A 403 33.19 -15.16 -17.77
N SER A 404 32.32 -15.19 -18.75
CA SER A 404 32.56 -15.46 -20.18
C SER A 404 31.33 -14.97 -20.98
N ASP A 405 31.41 -15.02 -22.32
CA ASP A 405 30.31 -14.64 -23.22
C ASP A 405 28.96 -15.34 -22.87
N ASN A 406 29.02 -16.52 -22.25
CA ASN A 406 27.87 -17.36 -21.95
C ASN A 406 27.62 -17.58 -20.46
N LEU A 407 28.34 -16.89 -19.58
CA LEU A 407 28.25 -17.12 -18.13
C LEU A 407 28.42 -15.81 -17.37
N ALA A 408 27.39 -15.42 -16.62
CA ALA A 408 27.40 -14.22 -15.80
C ALA A 408 27.01 -14.52 -14.35
N LEU A 409 27.66 -13.84 -13.42
CA LEU A 409 27.36 -13.86 -11.99
C LEU A 409 26.76 -12.52 -11.60
N LYS A 410 25.61 -12.55 -10.92
CA LYS A 410 24.97 -11.36 -10.36
C LYS A 410 24.83 -11.49 -8.85
N SER A 411 25.25 -10.44 -8.13
CA SER A 411 25.07 -10.33 -6.67
C SER A 411 24.24 -9.10 -6.36
N ILE A 412 23.20 -9.24 -5.54
CA ILE A 412 22.30 -8.18 -5.13
C ILE A 412 22.25 -8.16 -3.61
N THR A 413 22.71 -7.06 -3.01
CA THR A 413 22.75 -6.86 -1.56
C THR A 413 21.95 -5.64 -1.19
N GLY A 414 21.09 -5.74 -0.20
CA GLY A 414 20.29 -4.60 0.29
C GLY A 414 20.14 -4.58 1.80
N TYR A 415 20.19 -3.37 2.37
CA TYR A 415 19.79 -3.07 3.73
C TYR A 415 18.77 -1.95 3.73
N ARG A 416 17.74 -2.09 4.52
CA ARG A 416 16.65 -1.10 4.66
C ARG A 416 16.31 -0.90 6.12
N HIS A 417 16.02 0.35 6.46
CA HIS A 417 15.45 0.76 7.73
C HIS A 417 14.21 1.62 7.46
N MET A 418 13.16 1.40 8.25
CA MET A 418 11.94 2.18 8.18
C MET A 418 11.40 2.40 9.59
N PHE A 419 10.96 3.62 9.84
CA PHE A 419 10.15 4.02 10.98
C PHE A 419 8.82 4.60 10.46
N SER A 420 7.69 4.21 11.08
CA SER A 420 6.39 4.78 10.76
C SER A 420 5.66 5.12 12.05
N GLU A 421 5.12 6.33 12.14
CA GLU A 421 4.30 6.84 13.25
C GLU A 421 2.87 7.04 12.76
N THR A 422 1.90 6.57 13.55
CA THR A 422 0.49 6.68 13.21
C THR A 422 -0.33 7.00 14.44
N GLY A 423 -1.18 8.01 14.32
CA GLY A 423 -2.26 8.22 15.26
C GLY A 423 -3.61 8.17 14.57
N SER A 424 -4.60 7.64 15.24
CA SER A 424 -5.95 7.60 14.69
C SER A 424 -7.02 7.85 15.76
N ASP A 425 -8.07 8.50 15.29
CA ASP A 425 -9.40 8.46 15.85
C ASP A 425 -10.22 7.54 14.92
N ASN A 426 -10.57 6.36 15.42
CA ASN A 426 -11.15 5.33 14.57
C ASN A 426 -12.64 5.56 14.26
N ASP A 427 -13.36 6.31 15.08
CA ASP A 427 -14.79 6.54 14.92
C ASP A 427 -15.14 7.87 14.25
N HIS A 428 -14.15 8.76 14.07
CA HIS A 428 -14.28 10.08 13.42
C HIS A 428 -15.38 10.97 14.02
N SER A 429 -15.55 10.91 15.33
CA SER A 429 -16.52 11.68 16.08
C SER A 429 -15.85 12.50 17.22
N PRO A 430 -16.54 13.42 17.87
CA PRO A 430 -15.98 14.12 19.02
C PRO A 430 -15.95 13.26 20.30
N VAL A 431 -16.55 12.09 20.25
CA VAL A 431 -16.64 11.13 21.36
C VAL A 431 -15.53 10.10 21.21
N VAL A 432 -14.68 9.96 22.22
CA VAL A 432 -13.59 8.99 22.16
C VAL A 432 -14.10 7.57 22.34
N PHE A 433 -14.17 6.86 21.24
CA PHE A 433 -14.58 5.47 21.23
C PHE A 433 -13.38 4.53 21.18
N ILE A 434 -12.52 4.69 20.18
CA ILE A 434 -11.22 4.04 20.07
C ILE A 434 -10.24 5.04 19.47
N MET A 435 -9.18 5.34 20.20
CA MET A 435 -8.01 6.04 19.67
C MET A 435 -6.77 5.16 19.80
N ASP A 436 -5.86 5.29 18.88
CA ASP A 436 -4.56 4.64 18.96
C ASP A 436 -3.43 5.59 18.56
N ASP A 437 -2.29 5.34 19.17
CA ASP A 437 -0.99 5.90 18.85
C ASP A 437 -0.02 4.74 18.68
N SER A 438 0.59 4.63 17.53
CA SER A 438 1.46 3.50 17.23
C SER A 438 2.68 3.89 16.42
N ASP A 439 3.79 3.22 16.71
CA ASP A 439 5.00 3.26 15.93
C ASP A 439 5.50 1.87 15.56
N TYR A 440 6.06 1.83 14.35
CA TYR A 440 6.71 0.67 13.78
C TYR A 440 8.15 1.01 13.44
N THR A 441 9.08 0.15 13.85
CA THR A 441 10.46 0.18 13.35
C THR A 441 10.71 -1.14 12.64
N HIS A 442 11.12 -1.08 11.39
CA HIS A 442 11.45 -2.25 10.59
C HIS A 442 12.85 -2.14 10.03
N GLU A 443 13.64 -3.19 10.20
CA GLU A 443 14.98 -3.34 9.65
C GLU A 443 15.06 -4.63 8.87
N GLN A 444 15.69 -4.61 7.70
CA GLN A 444 15.89 -5.80 6.89
C GLN A 444 17.22 -5.81 6.19
N PHE A 445 17.77 -6.99 6.01
CA PHE A 445 18.91 -7.30 5.17
C PHE A 445 18.53 -8.39 4.16
N SER A 446 18.96 -8.24 2.91
CA SER A 446 18.79 -9.25 1.88
C SER A 446 20.05 -9.44 1.06
N GLN A 447 20.30 -10.69 0.66
CA GLN A 447 21.38 -11.07 -0.24
C GLN A 447 20.86 -12.08 -1.25
N GLU A 448 21.06 -11.79 -2.53
CA GLU A 448 20.79 -12.74 -3.60
C GLU A 448 22.04 -12.94 -4.45
N LEU A 449 22.30 -14.19 -4.83
CA LEU A 449 23.39 -14.57 -5.73
C LEU A 449 22.79 -15.39 -6.87
N ARG A 450 23.03 -14.99 -8.11
CA ARG A 450 22.54 -15.66 -9.34
C ARG A 450 23.70 -16.00 -10.24
N LEU A 451 23.66 -17.19 -10.82
CA LEU A 451 24.49 -17.60 -11.95
C LEU A 451 23.57 -17.75 -13.17
N ASN A 452 23.81 -16.96 -14.19
CA ASN A 452 23.12 -17.01 -15.46
C ASN A 452 24.05 -17.68 -16.50
N ALA A 453 23.53 -18.67 -17.22
CA ALA A 453 24.29 -19.38 -18.24
C ALA A 453 23.47 -19.59 -19.51
N VAL A 454 24.07 -19.30 -20.66
CA VAL A 454 23.50 -19.56 -21.99
C VAL A 454 24.32 -20.70 -22.60
N LEU A 455 23.66 -21.82 -22.88
CA LEU A 455 24.32 -23.07 -23.21
C LEU A 455 23.75 -23.65 -24.52
N LEU A 456 24.40 -24.67 -25.10
CA LEU A 456 23.92 -25.40 -26.26
C LEU A 456 23.69 -24.52 -27.49
N GLU A 457 24.62 -23.61 -27.80
CA GLU A 457 24.50 -22.66 -28.91
C GLU A 457 23.20 -21.82 -28.78
N ASP A 458 23.05 -21.16 -27.64
CA ASP A 458 21.94 -20.27 -27.30
C ASP A 458 20.56 -20.93 -27.20
N LYS A 459 20.51 -22.26 -27.11
CA LYS A 459 19.23 -22.99 -26.98
C LYS A 459 18.78 -23.24 -25.55
N LEU A 460 19.69 -23.13 -24.60
CA LEU A 460 19.41 -23.43 -23.21
C LEU A 460 19.82 -22.24 -22.32
N ASP A 461 18.86 -21.55 -21.78
CA ASP A 461 19.08 -20.56 -20.73
C ASP A 461 18.89 -21.21 -19.36
N LEU A 462 19.87 -21.05 -18.49
CA LEU A 462 19.85 -21.56 -17.11
C LEU A 462 20.11 -20.42 -16.12
N VAL A 463 19.25 -20.30 -15.13
CA VAL A 463 19.46 -19.44 -13.96
C VAL A 463 19.46 -20.34 -12.72
N VAL A 464 20.51 -20.26 -11.91
CA VAL A 464 20.59 -20.92 -10.59
C VAL A 464 20.96 -19.87 -9.55
N GLY A 465 20.29 -19.88 -8.42
CA GLY A 465 20.57 -18.87 -7.39
C GLY A 465 20.22 -19.30 -5.99
N GLY A 466 20.66 -18.45 -5.06
CA GLY A 466 20.35 -18.52 -3.63
C GLY A 466 19.95 -17.16 -3.11
N PHE A 467 19.04 -17.16 -2.14
CA PHE A 467 18.53 -15.96 -1.51
C PHE A 467 18.56 -16.12 0.02
N TYR A 468 18.93 -15.06 0.70
CA TYR A 468 18.88 -14.91 2.15
C TYR A 468 18.16 -13.61 2.51
N TYR A 469 17.31 -13.67 3.51
CA TYR A 469 16.58 -12.54 4.06
C TYR A 469 16.49 -12.64 5.57
N ASP A 470 16.75 -11.51 6.24
CA ASP A 470 16.65 -11.36 7.69
C ASP A 470 15.99 -10.04 8.01
N ALA A 471 14.94 -10.04 8.83
CA ALA A 471 14.21 -8.84 9.17
C ALA A 471 13.72 -8.87 10.62
N SER A 472 13.70 -7.70 11.24
CA SER A 472 13.14 -7.47 12.56
C SER A 472 12.17 -6.30 12.51
N THR A 473 10.98 -6.47 13.08
CA THR A 473 9.95 -5.43 13.17
C THR A 473 9.52 -5.27 14.61
N ARG A 474 9.71 -4.08 15.17
CA ARG A 474 9.13 -3.69 16.45
C ARG A 474 7.83 -2.93 16.21
N TYR A 475 6.78 -3.32 16.91
CA TYR A 475 5.49 -2.66 16.94
C TYR A 475 5.19 -2.16 18.34
N ASN A 476 5.17 -0.86 18.53
CA ASN A 476 4.74 -0.22 19.76
C ASN A 476 3.40 0.49 19.50
N ALA A 477 2.37 0.20 20.28
CA ALA A 477 1.08 0.83 20.12
C ALA A 477 0.40 1.05 21.48
N ARG A 478 -0.12 2.23 21.68
CA ARG A 478 -1.01 2.53 22.78
C ARG A 478 -2.45 2.54 22.28
N ILE A 479 -3.24 1.57 22.72
CA ILE A 479 -4.66 1.46 22.41
C ILE A 479 -5.44 2.10 23.56
N HIS A 480 -6.20 3.12 23.22
CA HIS A 480 -7.02 3.87 24.18
C HIS A 480 -8.49 3.68 23.88
N THR A 481 -9.17 2.95 24.76
CA THR A 481 -10.61 2.67 24.69
C THR A 481 -11.26 2.98 26.04
N PRO A 482 -11.49 4.27 26.37
CA PRO A 482 -12.01 4.68 27.67
C PRO A 482 -13.46 4.26 27.89
N PHE A 483 -14.06 3.62 26.93
CA PHE A 483 -15.48 3.41 26.82
C PHE A 483 -15.97 2.16 27.53
N SER A 484 -16.73 2.32 28.62
CA SER A 484 -17.25 1.22 29.44
C SER A 484 -18.26 0.31 28.76
N GLY A 485 -18.76 0.69 27.58
CA GLY A 485 -19.77 -0.09 26.85
C GLY A 485 -19.28 -1.32 26.15
N PHE A 486 -17.97 -1.40 25.90
CA PHE A 486 -17.33 -2.62 25.42
C PHE A 486 -17.10 -3.63 26.54
N CYS A 487 -17.10 -3.15 27.77
CA CYS A 487 -16.80 -3.96 28.92
C CYS A 487 -18.13 -4.35 29.55
N PRO A 488 -18.45 -5.65 29.67
CA PRO A 488 -19.51 -6.08 30.60
C PRO A 488 -19.27 -5.44 31.97
N ALA A 489 -20.35 -5.23 32.75
CA ALA A 489 -20.30 -4.54 34.04
C ALA A 489 -19.23 -5.08 35.02
N ASP A 490 -18.67 -6.25 34.77
CA ASP A 490 -17.66 -6.94 35.57
C ASP A 490 -16.35 -7.24 34.83
N THR A 491 -16.12 -6.64 33.65
CA THR A 491 -14.89 -6.82 32.85
C THR A 491 -14.17 -5.52 32.58
N PRO A 492 -12.82 -5.52 32.59
CA PRO A 492 -12.01 -4.33 32.40
C PRO A 492 -12.09 -3.76 31.01
N CYS A 493 -11.97 -2.43 30.89
CA CYS A 493 -11.85 -1.73 29.63
C CYS A 493 -10.45 -1.86 29.02
N PHE A 494 -10.35 -1.77 27.70
CA PHE A 494 -9.19 -2.17 26.91
C PHE A 494 -8.21 -1.02 26.64
N SER A 495 -7.73 -0.33 27.64
CA SER A 495 -6.58 0.53 27.40
C SER A 495 -5.31 -0.25 27.75
N PHE A 496 -4.41 -0.45 26.78
CA PHE A 496 -3.18 -1.21 26.98
C PHE A 496 -2.09 -0.75 26.01
N ILE A 497 -0.86 -1.16 26.28
CA ILE A 497 0.28 -0.97 25.38
C ILE A 497 0.68 -2.31 24.79
N ASN A 498 0.89 -2.33 23.49
CA ASN A 498 1.65 -3.36 22.79
C ASN A 498 3.10 -2.90 22.68
N ASP A 499 4.07 -3.76 22.94
CA ASP A 499 5.49 -3.56 22.64
C ASP A 499 6.03 -4.88 22.08
N ASP A 500 5.53 -5.23 20.90
CA ASP A 500 5.76 -6.52 20.27
C ASP A 500 6.97 -6.46 19.33
N THR A 501 7.63 -7.62 19.13
CA THR A 501 8.71 -7.78 18.14
C THR A 501 8.46 -9.01 17.29
N ALA A 502 8.63 -8.88 15.98
CA ALA A 502 8.57 -9.97 15.02
C ALA A 502 9.91 -10.09 14.29
N ASP A 503 10.56 -11.23 14.42
CA ASP A 503 11.79 -11.55 13.71
C ASP A 503 11.50 -12.60 12.64
N LEU A 504 11.97 -12.38 11.41
CA LEU A 504 11.79 -13.25 10.25
C LEU A 504 13.12 -13.58 9.62
N GLN A 505 13.40 -14.86 9.46
CA GLN A 505 14.51 -15.36 8.67
C GLN A 505 13.99 -16.25 7.53
N SER A 506 14.49 -16.00 6.32
CA SER A 506 14.18 -16.82 5.15
C SER A 506 15.42 -17.09 4.30
N TYR A 507 15.54 -18.32 3.82
CA TYR A 507 16.57 -18.68 2.85
C TYR A 507 16.02 -19.62 1.80
N ALA A 508 16.48 -19.46 0.55
CA ALA A 508 16.00 -20.24 -0.56
C ALA A 508 17.08 -20.60 -1.56
N GLY A 509 16.89 -21.74 -2.21
CA GLY A 509 17.63 -22.13 -3.41
C GLY A 509 16.65 -22.28 -4.57
N PHE A 510 17.04 -21.83 -5.76
CA PHE A 510 16.18 -21.87 -6.93
C PHE A 510 16.96 -22.17 -8.22
N ALA A 511 16.23 -22.73 -9.19
CA ALA A 511 16.72 -22.93 -10.54
C ALA A 511 15.58 -22.70 -11.55
N ASN A 512 15.90 -22.09 -12.68
CA ASN A 512 14.99 -21.91 -13.82
C ASN A 512 15.74 -22.24 -15.10
N VAL A 513 15.08 -23.00 -15.98
CA VAL A 513 15.62 -23.43 -17.27
C VAL A 513 14.63 -23.05 -18.35
N ALA A 514 15.09 -22.40 -19.43
CA ALA A 514 14.34 -22.23 -20.67
C ALA A 514 15.08 -22.94 -21.82
N PHE A 515 14.37 -23.80 -22.54
CA PHE A 515 14.93 -24.59 -23.63
C PHE A 515 14.17 -24.31 -24.94
N ALA A 516 14.87 -23.77 -25.92
CA ALA A 516 14.40 -23.59 -27.27
C ALA A 516 14.39 -24.94 -28.00
N VAL A 517 13.24 -25.64 -27.96
CA VAL A 517 13.04 -26.93 -28.64
C VAL A 517 13.16 -26.79 -30.15
N THR A 518 12.61 -25.70 -30.68
CA THR A 518 12.73 -25.24 -32.07
C THR A 518 12.87 -23.71 -32.06
N ASP A 519 13.11 -23.11 -33.22
CA ASP A 519 13.15 -21.64 -33.38
C ASP A 519 11.82 -20.96 -32.98
N ARG A 520 10.73 -21.70 -32.79
CA ARG A 520 9.40 -21.16 -32.43
C ARG A 520 8.83 -21.70 -31.13
N LEU A 521 9.32 -22.82 -30.63
CA LEU A 521 8.81 -23.47 -29.41
C LEU A 521 9.85 -23.43 -28.31
N THR A 522 9.54 -22.76 -27.23
CA THR A 522 10.34 -22.75 -26.01
C THR A 522 9.55 -23.41 -24.87
N LEU A 523 10.22 -24.27 -24.13
CA LEU A 523 9.72 -24.86 -22.88
C LEU A 523 10.53 -24.33 -21.69
N GLU A 524 9.84 -23.92 -20.63
CA GLU A 524 10.50 -23.45 -19.42
C GLU A 524 10.06 -24.27 -18.21
N GLY A 525 10.99 -24.48 -17.27
CA GLY A 525 10.72 -25.13 -15.99
C GLY A 525 11.48 -24.46 -14.86
N GLY A 526 10.84 -24.25 -13.73
CA GLY A 526 11.44 -23.64 -12.57
C GLY A 526 11.06 -24.36 -11.27
N ILE A 527 11.97 -24.35 -10.31
CA ILE A 527 11.78 -24.83 -8.94
C ILE A 527 12.46 -23.90 -7.96
N ARG A 528 11.79 -23.67 -6.82
CA ARG A 528 12.37 -22.97 -5.67
C ARG A 528 11.99 -23.68 -4.39
N VAL A 529 12.93 -23.86 -3.49
CA VAL A 529 12.69 -24.34 -2.13
C VAL A 529 13.01 -23.19 -1.19
N THR A 530 12.02 -22.75 -0.40
CA THR A 530 12.16 -21.67 0.55
C THR A 530 11.87 -22.20 1.94
N HIS A 531 12.75 -21.91 2.89
CA HIS A 531 12.55 -22.15 4.31
C HIS A 531 12.39 -20.82 5.04
N GLU A 532 11.34 -20.71 5.85
CA GLU A 532 11.01 -19.53 6.63
C GLU A 532 10.85 -19.88 8.10
N LYS A 533 11.37 -19.02 8.98
CA LYS A 533 11.14 -19.06 10.42
C LYS A 533 10.77 -17.67 10.90
N LYS A 534 9.65 -17.57 11.61
CA LYS A 534 9.18 -16.34 12.25
C LYS A 534 9.01 -16.54 13.75
N GLU A 535 9.56 -15.62 14.52
CA GLU A 535 9.40 -15.55 15.97
C GLU A 535 8.68 -14.25 16.31
N TYR A 536 7.62 -14.33 17.11
CA TYR A 536 6.84 -13.16 17.51
C TYR A 536 6.81 -13.09 19.04
N LEU A 537 7.45 -12.09 19.61
CA LEU A 537 7.45 -11.79 21.04
C LEU A 537 6.27 -10.87 21.35
N TYR A 538 5.37 -11.33 22.19
CA TYR A 538 4.25 -10.55 22.68
C TYR A 538 4.62 -9.84 23.99
N ASN A 539 4.34 -8.55 24.06
CA ASN A 539 4.44 -7.74 25.27
C ASN A 539 3.17 -6.90 25.40
N ARG A 540 2.23 -7.34 26.24
CA ARG A 540 1.02 -6.61 26.55
C ARG A 540 1.17 -5.99 27.92
N LEU A 541 1.30 -4.66 27.98
CA LEU A 541 1.59 -3.91 29.19
C LEU A 541 0.38 -3.10 29.63
N ASN A 542 0.34 -2.80 30.91
CA ASN A 542 -0.62 -1.82 31.46
C ASN A 542 -0.39 -0.44 30.81
N PRO A 543 -1.40 0.47 30.84
CA PRO A 543 -1.26 1.82 30.29
C PRO A 543 -0.11 2.64 30.88
N ASP A 544 0.38 2.31 32.08
CA ASP A 544 1.57 2.89 32.72
C ASP A 544 2.89 2.30 32.20
N GLY A 545 2.84 1.30 31.31
CA GLY A 545 4.01 0.62 30.78
C GLY A 545 4.61 -0.44 31.69
N ASN A 546 3.97 -0.77 32.81
CA ASN A 546 4.46 -1.74 33.78
C ASN A 546 3.73 -3.09 33.70
N GLY A 547 4.49 -4.18 33.80
CA GLY A 547 3.99 -5.55 33.99
C GLY A 547 3.06 -6.06 32.89
N ASP A 548 2.45 -7.21 33.14
CA ASP A 548 1.38 -7.75 32.28
C ASP A 548 0.09 -6.97 32.44
N TYR A 549 -0.64 -6.78 31.37
CA TYR A 549 -1.99 -6.25 31.41
C TYR A 549 -2.95 -7.26 32.05
N LEU A 550 -3.24 -7.08 33.34
CA LEU A 550 -3.92 -8.03 34.20
C LEU A 550 -5.26 -8.57 33.69
N PRO A 551 -6.14 -7.78 33.04
CA PRO A 551 -7.40 -8.32 32.50
C PRO A 551 -7.24 -9.29 31.36
N LEU A 552 -6.14 -9.20 30.60
CA LEU A 552 -5.84 -10.06 29.47
C LEU A 552 -4.86 -11.17 29.83
N SER A 553 -4.16 -11.07 30.97
CA SER A 553 -3.22 -12.09 31.42
C SER A 553 -3.87 -13.08 32.38
N ASN A 554 -3.60 -14.36 32.18
CA ASN A 554 -3.80 -15.38 33.19
C ASN A 554 -2.44 -15.58 33.89
N PRO A 555 -2.33 -15.51 35.23
CA PRO A 555 -1.05 -15.71 35.93
C PRO A 555 -0.32 -17.02 35.57
N GLY A 556 -1.02 -18.03 35.07
CA GLY A 556 -0.44 -19.27 34.57
C GLY A 556 -0.04 -19.22 33.08
N ASN A 557 -0.47 -18.21 32.33
CA ASN A 557 -0.26 -18.08 30.89
C ASN A 557 -0.20 -16.59 30.51
N PRO A 558 0.89 -15.90 30.84
CA PRO A 558 1.04 -14.46 30.56
C PRO A 558 1.14 -14.21 29.04
N LEU A 559 0.65 -13.07 28.59
CA LEU A 559 0.92 -12.59 27.22
C LEU A 559 2.28 -11.92 27.13
N THR A 560 2.73 -11.22 28.18
CA THR A 560 4.03 -10.57 28.23
C THR A 560 5.17 -11.59 28.30
N GLY A 561 6.12 -11.48 27.38
CA GLY A 561 7.26 -12.37 27.27
C GLY A 561 6.97 -13.72 26.59
N PHE A 562 5.75 -13.93 26.08
CA PHE A 562 5.42 -15.10 25.30
C PHE A 562 5.99 -15.00 23.89
N VAL A 563 6.58 -16.09 23.39
CA VAL A 563 7.10 -16.18 22.01
C VAL A 563 6.27 -17.17 21.22
N GLY A 564 5.59 -16.67 20.18
CA GLY A 564 4.95 -17.51 19.17
C GLY A 564 5.92 -17.82 18.03
N VAL A 565 5.91 -19.06 17.53
CA VAL A 565 6.83 -19.49 16.46
C VAL A 565 6.04 -20.08 15.30
N TYR A 566 6.38 -19.64 14.09
CA TYR A 566 6.01 -20.28 12.83
C TYR A 566 7.27 -20.71 12.10
N GLU A 567 7.28 -21.91 11.51
CA GLU A 567 8.38 -22.43 10.73
C GLU A 567 7.84 -23.39 9.66
N GLU A 568 8.16 -23.14 8.40
CA GLU A 568 7.70 -23.99 7.27
C GLU A 568 8.74 -23.99 6.15
N THR A 569 8.80 -25.12 5.41
CA THR A 569 9.55 -25.25 4.15
C THR A 569 8.59 -25.45 3.02
N ILE A 570 8.63 -24.58 2.02
CA ILE A 570 7.70 -24.53 0.89
C ILE A 570 8.47 -24.73 -0.40
N THR A 571 7.87 -25.46 -1.34
CA THR A 571 8.44 -25.66 -2.68
C THR A 571 7.48 -25.14 -3.73
N ASP A 572 7.98 -24.23 -4.55
CA ASP A 572 7.27 -23.64 -5.68
C ASP A 572 7.76 -24.23 -7.02
N TYR A 573 6.84 -24.29 -7.96
CA TYR A 573 7.07 -24.85 -9.29
C TYR A 573 6.55 -23.89 -10.36
N ARG A 574 7.22 -23.92 -11.53
CA ARG A 574 6.78 -23.25 -12.74
C ARG A 574 7.02 -24.14 -13.94
N ALA A 575 6.07 -24.15 -14.86
CA ALA A 575 6.20 -24.78 -16.17
C ALA A 575 5.52 -23.92 -17.22
N VAL A 576 6.20 -23.62 -18.32
CA VAL A 576 5.68 -22.76 -19.40
C VAL A 576 5.98 -23.41 -20.75
N ALA A 577 5.05 -23.29 -21.67
CA ALA A 577 5.25 -23.55 -23.08
C ALA A 577 4.87 -22.28 -23.87
N SER A 578 5.78 -21.74 -24.64
CA SER A 578 5.54 -20.59 -25.51
C SER A 578 5.80 -20.97 -26.96
N TYR A 579 4.94 -20.46 -27.85
CA TYR A 579 5.03 -20.72 -29.28
C TYR A 579 4.87 -19.43 -30.08
N ASN A 580 5.90 -19.05 -30.82
CA ASN A 580 5.90 -17.95 -31.75
C ASN A 580 5.20 -18.35 -33.05
N ILE A 581 3.96 -17.87 -33.24
CA ILE A 581 3.18 -18.08 -34.47
C ILE A 581 3.87 -17.35 -35.63
N THR A 582 4.28 -16.10 -35.34
CA THR A 582 5.13 -15.24 -36.19
C THR A 582 6.16 -14.57 -35.32
N ASP A 583 7.06 -13.75 -35.86
CA ASP A 583 8.02 -12.97 -35.08
C ASP A 583 7.33 -11.89 -34.21
N ASP A 584 6.10 -11.47 -34.60
CA ASP A 584 5.30 -10.47 -33.92
C ASP A 584 4.08 -11.05 -33.17
N ALA A 585 3.97 -12.38 -33.03
CA ALA A 585 2.82 -13.01 -32.37
C ALA A 585 3.20 -14.29 -31.65
N MET A 586 3.03 -14.27 -30.32
CA MET A 586 3.28 -15.40 -29.42
C MET A 586 2.00 -15.83 -28.72
N VAL A 587 1.85 -17.13 -28.50
CA VAL A 587 0.89 -17.74 -27.57
C VAL A 587 1.65 -18.52 -26.51
N TYR A 588 1.12 -18.56 -25.30
CA TYR A 588 1.74 -19.32 -24.24
C TYR A 588 0.72 -19.99 -23.32
N ALA A 589 1.17 -21.05 -22.64
CA ALA A 589 0.45 -21.68 -21.55
C ALA A 589 1.40 -21.84 -20.36
N GLN A 590 0.92 -21.50 -19.16
CA GLN A 590 1.71 -21.50 -17.94
C GLN A 590 0.99 -22.20 -16.80
N PHE A 591 1.74 -22.98 -16.03
CA PHE A 591 1.43 -23.41 -14.68
C PHE A 591 2.44 -22.77 -13.72
N SER A 592 1.98 -22.16 -12.63
CA SER A 592 2.86 -21.57 -11.61
C SER A 592 2.26 -21.70 -10.22
N THR A 593 3.13 -21.75 -9.21
CA THR A 593 2.75 -21.72 -7.81
C THR A 593 3.41 -20.55 -7.09
N GLY A 594 2.83 -20.18 -5.97
CA GLY A 594 3.37 -19.18 -5.05
C GLY A 594 2.73 -19.32 -3.69
N PHE A 595 3.32 -18.69 -2.70
CA PHE A 595 2.82 -18.69 -1.35
C PHE A 595 2.92 -17.31 -0.69
N LYS A 596 2.14 -17.14 0.36
CA LYS A 596 2.28 -16.09 1.38
C LYS A 596 2.57 -16.77 2.70
N GLY A 597 3.62 -16.36 3.39
CA GLY A 597 4.06 -16.98 4.65
C GLY A 597 2.96 -17.07 5.70
N GLY A 598 3.04 -18.06 6.55
CA GLY A 598 2.24 -18.16 7.75
C GLY A 598 2.76 -17.25 8.86
N GLY A 599 2.22 -17.42 10.04
CA GLY A 599 2.59 -16.61 11.20
C GLY A 599 1.89 -17.05 12.47
N VAL A 600 1.77 -16.15 13.42
CA VAL A 600 1.04 -16.34 14.66
C VAL A 600 0.01 -15.23 14.82
N ALA A 601 -1.04 -15.46 15.61
CA ALA A 601 -2.14 -14.52 15.78
C ALA A 601 -1.62 -13.11 16.12
N PRO A 602 -1.91 -12.08 15.30
CA PRO A 602 -1.29 -10.75 15.45
C PRO A 602 -1.80 -9.98 16.67
N ARG A 603 -3.03 -10.22 17.10
CA ARG A 603 -3.72 -9.40 18.10
C ARG A 603 -4.47 -10.25 19.12
N PRO A 604 -3.81 -11.23 19.80
CA PRO A 604 -4.49 -12.03 20.80
C PRO A 604 -4.88 -11.16 21.99
N TYR A 605 -6.10 -11.37 22.49
CA TYR A 605 -6.57 -10.77 23.73
C TYR A 605 -6.35 -11.68 24.94
N VAL A 606 -6.23 -12.98 24.70
CA VAL A 606 -5.94 -13.98 25.74
C VAL A 606 -5.00 -15.04 25.17
N TYR A 607 -4.26 -15.71 26.04
CA TYR A 607 -3.30 -16.75 25.66
C TYR A 607 -3.88 -17.83 24.74
N GLN A 608 -5.13 -18.23 24.96
CA GLN A 608 -5.80 -19.26 24.15
C GLN A 608 -6.01 -18.86 22.69
N GLN A 609 -5.91 -17.56 22.38
CA GLN A 609 -5.99 -17.04 21.02
C GLN A 609 -4.65 -17.09 20.28
N ILE A 610 -3.53 -17.33 20.97
CA ILE A 610 -2.22 -17.44 20.34
C ILE A 610 -2.12 -18.79 19.67
N ARG A 611 -2.26 -18.79 18.35
CA ARG A 611 -2.14 -19.98 17.52
C ARG A 611 -1.33 -19.66 16.28
N PRO A 612 -0.43 -20.56 15.84
CA PRO A 612 0.17 -20.43 14.52
C PRO A 612 -0.87 -20.72 13.42
N PHE A 613 -0.73 -20.06 12.31
CA PHE A 613 -1.45 -20.33 11.07
C PHE A 613 -0.45 -20.62 9.95
N GLY A 614 -0.81 -21.55 9.06
CA GLY A 614 0.04 -21.98 7.95
C GLY A 614 0.09 -20.99 6.80
N ALA A 615 0.98 -21.23 5.85
CA ALA A 615 1.06 -20.45 4.63
C ALA A 615 -0.22 -20.54 3.78
N GLU A 616 -0.54 -19.46 3.05
CA GLU A 616 -1.48 -19.52 1.93
C GLU A 616 -0.73 -20.00 0.69
N LYS A 617 -1.35 -20.86 -0.10
CA LYS A 617 -0.76 -21.45 -1.31
C LYS A 617 -1.67 -21.25 -2.50
N LEU A 618 -1.09 -20.95 -3.65
CA LEU A 618 -1.83 -20.74 -4.90
C LEU A 618 -1.23 -21.57 -6.02
N LYS A 619 -2.12 -22.24 -6.78
CA LYS A 619 -1.81 -22.90 -8.03
C LYS A 619 -2.54 -22.17 -9.16
N ALA A 620 -1.81 -21.71 -10.16
CA ALA A 620 -2.38 -20.95 -11.27
C ALA A 620 -2.14 -21.64 -12.61
N TYR A 621 -3.18 -21.66 -13.42
CA TYR A 621 -3.19 -22.09 -14.82
C TYR A 621 -3.55 -20.90 -15.68
N GLU A 622 -2.71 -20.55 -16.65
CA GLU A 622 -2.90 -19.40 -17.52
C GLU A 622 -2.62 -19.75 -18.96
N VAL A 623 -3.43 -19.21 -19.86
CA VAL A 623 -3.18 -19.21 -21.30
C VAL A 623 -3.28 -17.77 -21.79
N GLY A 624 -2.29 -17.32 -22.54
CA GLY A 624 -2.24 -15.96 -23.02
C GLY A 624 -1.64 -15.84 -24.41
N PHE A 625 -1.72 -14.62 -24.92
CA PHE A 625 -1.12 -14.23 -26.20
C PHE A 625 -0.54 -12.82 -26.11
N LYS A 626 0.48 -12.56 -26.92
CA LYS A 626 1.10 -11.26 -27.14
C LYS A 626 1.30 -11.03 -28.63
N THR A 627 0.87 -9.85 -29.12
CA THR A 627 0.92 -9.56 -30.54
C THR A 627 1.26 -8.09 -30.81
N ASP A 628 2.10 -7.85 -31.80
CA ASP A 628 2.34 -6.57 -32.45
C ASP A 628 1.88 -6.68 -33.92
N LEU A 629 0.70 -6.17 -34.23
CA LEU A 629 0.04 -6.32 -35.52
C LEU A 629 0.09 -5.04 -36.33
N LEU A 630 -0.14 -5.12 -37.67
CA LEU A 630 -0.24 -3.98 -38.58
C LEU A 630 1.02 -3.09 -38.52
N ASP A 631 2.20 -3.68 -38.67
CA ASP A 631 3.49 -3.00 -38.54
C ASP A 631 3.61 -2.26 -37.20
N ARG A 632 3.25 -2.91 -36.11
CA ARG A 632 3.22 -2.38 -34.71
C ARG A 632 2.21 -1.26 -34.44
N ALA A 633 1.33 -0.93 -35.43
CA ALA A 633 0.26 0.02 -35.20
C ALA A 633 -0.81 -0.47 -34.21
N LEU A 634 -0.88 -1.77 -33.97
CA LEU A 634 -1.79 -2.39 -32.98
C LEU A 634 -1.01 -3.42 -32.13
N ARG A 635 -0.77 -3.08 -30.87
CA ARG A 635 -0.33 -4.02 -29.83
C ARG A 635 -1.56 -4.53 -29.09
N LEU A 636 -1.68 -5.85 -28.97
CA LEU A 636 -2.78 -6.51 -28.24
C LEU A 636 -2.24 -7.69 -27.44
N ASN A 637 -2.35 -7.62 -26.11
CA ASN A 637 -1.94 -8.66 -25.19
C ASN A 637 -3.14 -9.10 -24.36
N GLY A 638 -3.27 -10.41 -24.11
CA GLY A 638 -4.37 -10.90 -23.28
C GLY A 638 -4.09 -12.25 -22.66
N SER A 639 -4.78 -12.54 -21.58
CA SER A 639 -4.73 -13.82 -20.89
C SER A 639 -6.07 -14.20 -20.27
N ILE A 640 -6.27 -15.50 -20.11
CA ILE A 640 -7.31 -16.10 -19.28
C ILE A 640 -6.64 -16.94 -18.20
N PHE A 641 -7.16 -16.91 -17.00
CA PHE A 641 -6.57 -17.61 -15.87
C PHE A 641 -7.60 -18.32 -15.00
N HIS A 642 -7.13 -19.39 -14.36
CA HIS A 642 -7.81 -20.12 -13.30
C HIS A 642 -6.82 -20.39 -12.18
N MET A 643 -7.19 -20.04 -10.94
CA MET A 643 -6.33 -20.18 -9.77
C MET A 643 -7.07 -20.94 -8.67
N GLU A 644 -6.39 -21.89 -8.03
CA GLU A 644 -6.82 -22.65 -6.87
C GLU A 644 -6.08 -22.10 -5.66
N TYR A 645 -6.85 -21.59 -4.67
CA TYR A 645 -6.35 -20.91 -3.50
C TYR A 645 -6.59 -21.78 -2.27
N GLU A 646 -5.52 -22.23 -1.64
CA GLU A 646 -5.54 -23.11 -0.48
C GLU A 646 -5.15 -22.33 0.79
N GLY A 647 -5.91 -22.53 1.88
CA GLY A 647 -5.57 -22.02 3.21
C GLY A 647 -5.69 -20.50 3.34
N TYR A 648 -6.73 -19.88 2.75
CA TYR A 648 -6.99 -18.45 2.90
C TYR A 648 -6.93 -18.01 4.36
N GLN A 649 -6.06 -17.03 4.69
CA GLN A 649 -5.88 -16.51 6.04
C GLN A 649 -6.89 -15.42 6.36
N GLY A 650 -7.49 -15.48 7.54
CA GLY A 650 -8.46 -14.47 7.96
C GLY A 650 -8.85 -14.64 9.42
N THR A 651 -9.67 -13.69 9.91
CA THR A 651 -10.16 -13.67 11.29
C THR A 651 -11.50 -14.40 11.39
N PRO A 652 -11.64 -15.41 12.28
CA PRO A 652 -12.94 -16.02 12.56
C PRO A 652 -13.82 -15.05 13.36
N THR A 653 -15.14 -15.17 13.25
CA THR A 653 -16.10 -14.35 14.02
C THR A 653 -16.17 -14.74 15.49
N THR A 654 -15.81 -15.99 15.81
CA THR A 654 -15.72 -16.50 17.18
C THR A 654 -14.37 -17.17 17.36
N CYS A 655 -13.64 -16.77 18.38
CA CYS A 655 -12.35 -17.35 18.68
C CYS A 655 -12.47 -18.81 19.13
N LEU A 656 -11.47 -19.61 18.75
CA LEU A 656 -11.33 -21.00 19.11
C LEU A 656 -10.31 -21.16 20.24
N GLY A 657 -10.58 -22.05 21.17
CA GLY A 657 -9.60 -22.52 22.15
C GLY A 657 -8.50 -23.36 21.50
N LEU A 658 -7.52 -23.75 22.30
CA LEU A 658 -6.45 -24.67 21.88
C LEU A 658 -6.96 -26.07 21.51
N ASP A 659 -8.18 -26.40 21.87
CA ASP A 659 -8.91 -27.66 21.60
C ASP A 659 -9.85 -27.59 20.38
N ASP A 660 -9.74 -26.52 19.57
CA ASP A 660 -10.60 -26.20 18.40
C ASP A 660 -12.08 -26.00 18.75
N GLN A 661 -12.42 -25.86 20.03
CA GLN A 661 -13.79 -25.53 20.42
C GLN A 661 -13.95 -24.01 20.54
N PRO A 662 -15.13 -23.46 20.23
CA PRO A 662 -15.44 -22.06 20.49
C PRO A 662 -15.12 -21.68 21.94
N LEU A 663 -14.35 -20.59 22.11
CA LEU A 663 -14.08 -20.07 23.45
C LEU A 663 -15.39 -19.63 24.10
N PRO A 664 -15.67 -20.11 25.33
CA PRO A 664 -16.90 -19.74 26.01
C PRO A 664 -16.96 -18.25 26.29
N VAL A 665 -18.11 -17.66 26.04
CA VAL A 665 -18.41 -16.23 26.27
C VAL A 665 -18.21 -15.80 27.73
N THR A 666 -18.09 -16.75 28.65
CA THR A 666 -18.12 -16.54 30.11
C THR A 666 -16.86 -16.96 30.87
N GLY A 667 -15.72 -17.14 30.25
CA GLY A 667 -14.52 -17.61 30.92
C GLY A 667 -13.25 -16.84 30.61
N GLY A 668 -13.17 -15.58 31.05
CA GLY A 668 -11.97 -14.76 30.84
C GLY A 668 -11.74 -14.33 29.38
N GLY A 669 -12.65 -14.68 28.49
CA GLY A 669 -12.70 -14.17 27.11
C GLY A 669 -13.69 -13.01 27.04
N ILE A 670 -13.34 -11.99 26.30
CA ILE A 670 -14.21 -10.87 26.08
C ILE A 670 -15.22 -11.28 25.02
N PRO A 671 -16.54 -11.26 25.31
CA PRO A 671 -17.54 -11.65 24.35
C PRO A 671 -17.45 -10.81 23.06
N GLY A 672 -17.24 -11.48 21.93
CA GLY A 672 -17.31 -10.84 20.63
C GLY A 672 -16.00 -10.22 20.12
N LEU A 673 -14.88 -10.28 20.87
CA LEU A 673 -13.58 -9.84 20.39
C LEU A 673 -12.66 -11.03 20.11
N CYS A 674 -12.43 -11.29 18.83
CA CYS A 674 -11.52 -12.32 18.39
C CYS A 674 -10.33 -11.72 17.67
N GLY A 675 -9.13 -11.90 18.24
CA GLY A 675 -7.86 -11.48 17.65
C GLY A 675 -7.11 -12.62 16.97
N GLN A 676 -7.74 -13.77 16.75
CA GLN A 676 -7.13 -14.88 16.06
C GLN A 676 -7.05 -14.64 14.56
N TYR A 677 -6.01 -15.22 13.97
CA TYR A 677 -5.81 -15.32 12.54
C TYR A 677 -5.59 -16.80 12.20
N LEU A 678 -6.34 -17.34 11.24
CA LEU A 678 -6.36 -18.78 10.92
C LEU A 678 -6.48 -18.98 9.41
N ASN A 679 -6.18 -20.20 8.94
CA ASN A 679 -6.49 -20.63 7.57
C ASN A 679 -7.97 -21.01 7.48
N ILE A 680 -8.84 -20.05 7.18
CA ILE A 680 -10.29 -20.15 7.37
C ILE A 680 -11.05 -20.83 6.22
N GLY A 681 -10.42 -21.10 5.09
CA GLY A 681 -11.04 -21.78 3.96
C GLY A 681 -10.17 -21.81 2.72
N ASP A 682 -10.76 -22.31 1.64
CA ASP A 682 -10.18 -22.35 0.30
C ASP A 682 -11.05 -21.59 -0.69
N ALA A 683 -10.44 -21.12 -1.78
CA ALA A 683 -11.15 -20.36 -2.80
C ALA A 683 -10.68 -20.74 -4.21
N LYS A 684 -11.41 -20.29 -5.21
CA LYS A 684 -10.98 -20.29 -6.61
C LYS A 684 -11.12 -18.89 -7.17
N VAL A 685 -10.23 -18.54 -8.08
CA VAL A 685 -10.25 -17.26 -8.78
C VAL A 685 -10.14 -17.50 -10.27
N ARG A 686 -11.01 -16.87 -11.06
CA ARG A 686 -11.04 -16.97 -12.52
C ARG A 686 -11.14 -15.59 -13.12
N GLY A 687 -10.66 -15.46 -14.34
CA GLY A 687 -10.81 -14.19 -15.02
C GLY A 687 -10.11 -14.11 -16.35
N PHE A 688 -10.17 -12.90 -16.91
CA PHE A 688 -9.40 -12.52 -18.08
C PHE A 688 -8.82 -11.13 -17.93
N GLU A 689 -7.80 -10.88 -18.74
CA GLU A 689 -7.12 -9.58 -18.86
C GLU A 689 -6.87 -9.29 -20.32
N LEU A 690 -7.02 -8.02 -20.70
CA LEU A 690 -6.74 -7.54 -22.06
C LEU A 690 -6.10 -6.15 -21.96
N GLU A 691 -5.02 -5.94 -22.69
CA GLU A 691 -4.32 -4.66 -22.82
C GLU A 691 -4.11 -4.36 -24.30
N THR A 692 -4.27 -3.10 -24.69
CA THR A 692 -4.08 -2.66 -26.07
C THR A 692 -3.41 -1.31 -26.15
N THR A 693 -2.56 -1.15 -27.17
CA THR A 693 -2.05 0.16 -27.62
C THR A 693 -2.25 0.23 -29.13
N ILE A 694 -2.89 1.31 -29.57
CA ILE A 694 -3.23 1.54 -30.99
C ILE A 694 -2.59 2.85 -31.43
N ARG A 695 -1.81 2.81 -32.51
CA ARG A 695 -1.17 3.97 -33.15
C ARG A 695 -1.60 4.06 -34.61
N PRO A 696 -2.82 4.53 -34.90
CA PRO A 696 -3.40 4.50 -36.24
C PRO A 696 -2.83 5.58 -37.17
N ALA A 697 -2.16 6.58 -36.63
CA ALA A 697 -1.51 7.69 -37.37
C ALA A 697 -0.36 8.27 -36.53
N ALA A 698 0.56 8.96 -37.20
CA ALA A 698 1.65 9.66 -36.51
C ALA A 698 1.10 10.62 -35.43
N GLY A 699 1.69 10.58 -34.25
CA GLY A 699 1.31 11.38 -33.09
C GLY A 699 0.05 10.92 -32.38
N LEU A 700 -0.80 10.03 -32.94
CA LEU A 700 -2.03 9.55 -32.29
C LEU A 700 -1.78 8.22 -31.60
N GLN A 701 -2.00 8.17 -30.28
CA GLN A 701 -1.96 6.95 -29.51
C GLN A 701 -3.25 6.78 -28.69
N ILE A 702 -3.79 5.56 -28.73
CA ILE A 702 -4.91 5.15 -27.89
C ILE A 702 -4.43 3.93 -27.10
N ASP A 703 -4.59 3.94 -25.78
CA ASP A 703 -4.28 2.82 -24.90
C ASP A 703 -5.52 2.42 -24.11
N GLY A 704 -5.61 1.15 -23.81
CA GLY A 704 -6.75 0.61 -23.06
C GLY A 704 -6.40 -0.67 -22.32
N ALA A 705 -7.10 -0.88 -21.23
CA ALA A 705 -7.01 -2.11 -20.45
C ALA A 705 -8.38 -2.50 -19.93
N MET A 706 -8.65 -3.81 -19.85
CA MET A 706 -9.84 -4.35 -19.19
C MET A 706 -9.53 -5.65 -18.49
N SER A 707 -10.26 -5.91 -17.42
CA SER A 707 -10.12 -7.14 -16.66
C SER A 707 -11.42 -7.57 -16.00
N LEU A 708 -11.57 -8.88 -15.82
CA LEU A 708 -12.63 -9.49 -15.03
C LEU A 708 -11.99 -10.45 -14.04
N THR A 709 -12.46 -10.41 -12.79
CA THR A 709 -12.05 -11.32 -11.72
C THR A 709 -13.28 -11.85 -11.01
N ASP A 710 -13.44 -13.16 -11.04
CA ASP A 710 -14.45 -13.90 -10.27
C ASP A 710 -13.74 -14.67 -9.15
N PHE A 711 -13.98 -14.26 -7.90
CA PHE A 711 -13.42 -14.88 -6.70
C PHE A 711 -14.55 -15.58 -5.93
N GLU A 712 -14.39 -16.85 -5.60
CA GLU A 712 -15.42 -17.65 -4.94
C GLU A 712 -14.80 -18.56 -3.88
N PHE A 713 -15.26 -18.49 -2.62
CA PHE A 713 -14.91 -19.45 -1.57
C PHE A 713 -15.50 -20.82 -1.88
N THR A 714 -14.68 -21.86 -1.86
CA THR A 714 -15.06 -23.26 -2.20
C THR A 714 -15.20 -24.12 -0.96
N SER A 715 -14.49 -23.82 0.10
CA SER A 715 -14.59 -24.49 1.39
C SER A 715 -14.44 -23.50 2.53
N ILE A 716 -15.01 -23.82 3.68
CA ILE A 716 -14.86 -23.10 4.94
C ILE A 716 -14.44 -24.10 6.00
N ASN A 717 -13.26 -23.89 6.60
CA ASN A 717 -12.68 -24.78 7.59
C ASN A 717 -13.30 -24.60 8.98
N TYR A 718 -13.78 -23.37 9.26
CA TYR A 718 -14.32 -23.02 10.56
C TYR A 718 -15.72 -22.41 10.42
N PRO A 719 -16.77 -23.02 10.97
CA PRO A 719 -18.16 -22.54 10.85
C PRO A 719 -18.42 -21.22 11.61
N THR A 720 -17.43 -20.74 12.34
CA THR A 720 -17.48 -19.47 13.09
C THR A 720 -16.99 -18.27 12.28
N THR A 721 -16.95 -18.36 10.96
CA THR A 721 -16.62 -17.24 10.09
C THR A 721 -17.88 -16.59 9.52
N ALA A 722 -17.83 -15.31 9.20
CA ALA A 722 -18.89 -14.63 8.43
C ALA A 722 -18.90 -15.06 6.95
N ILE A 723 -17.90 -15.83 6.52
CA ILE A 723 -17.73 -16.28 5.14
C ILE A 723 -18.62 -17.50 4.92
N ILE A 724 -19.30 -17.54 3.80
CA ILE A 724 -20.07 -18.70 3.33
C ILE A 724 -19.49 -19.23 2.02
N VAL A 725 -19.64 -20.54 1.79
CA VAL A 725 -19.27 -21.15 0.49
C VAL A 725 -20.08 -20.48 -0.64
N GLY A 726 -19.41 -20.10 -1.71
CA GLY A 726 -19.98 -19.34 -2.81
C GLY A 726 -19.93 -17.81 -2.64
N ALA A 727 -19.49 -17.31 -1.48
CA ALA A 727 -19.31 -15.86 -1.30
C ALA A 727 -18.12 -15.34 -2.10
N ASN A 728 -18.24 -14.10 -2.56
CA ASN A 728 -17.14 -13.34 -3.12
C ASN A 728 -16.26 -12.75 -2.00
N ARG A 729 -15.06 -12.35 -2.32
CA ARG A 729 -14.19 -11.63 -1.39
C ARG A 729 -14.57 -10.16 -1.31
N PRO A 730 -14.72 -9.58 -0.10
CA PRO A 730 -14.89 -8.14 0.06
C PRO A 730 -13.71 -7.34 -0.50
N GLY A 731 -14.02 -6.15 -1.02
CA GLY A 731 -13.02 -5.24 -1.55
C GLY A 731 -12.55 -5.53 -2.98
N ILE A 732 -13.15 -6.51 -3.67
CA ILE A 732 -12.83 -6.85 -5.07
C ILE A 732 -14.05 -6.61 -5.94
N GLY A 733 -13.91 -5.71 -6.90
CA GLY A 733 -14.91 -5.52 -7.94
C GLY A 733 -14.63 -6.40 -9.15
N GLU A 734 -15.68 -6.90 -9.80
CA GLU A 734 -15.55 -7.92 -10.83
C GLU A 734 -14.96 -7.39 -12.14
N PHE A 735 -15.51 -6.32 -12.70
CA PHE A 735 -15.14 -5.82 -14.02
C PHE A 735 -14.57 -4.41 -13.97
N LYS A 736 -13.32 -4.24 -14.41
CA LYS A 736 -12.59 -2.97 -14.44
C LYS A 736 -12.12 -2.66 -15.85
N TRP A 737 -12.13 -1.38 -16.23
CA TRP A 737 -11.54 -0.96 -17.52
C TRP A 737 -10.98 0.47 -17.44
N SER A 738 -10.04 0.74 -18.32
CA SER A 738 -9.48 2.08 -18.55
C SER A 738 -9.24 2.31 -20.03
N ALA A 739 -9.29 3.57 -20.47
CA ALA A 739 -8.93 3.99 -21.81
C ALA A 739 -8.26 5.36 -21.78
N GLY A 740 -7.22 5.54 -22.56
CA GLY A 740 -6.51 6.79 -22.75
C GLY A 740 -6.39 7.14 -24.23
N ILE A 741 -6.40 8.41 -24.56
CA ILE A 741 -6.14 8.94 -25.91
C ILE A 741 -5.25 10.15 -25.81
N GLN A 742 -4.18 10.17 -26.61
CA GLN A 742 -3.32 11.35 -26.77
C GLN A 742 -3.04 11.60 -28.25
N TYR A 743 -2.81 12.87 -28.57
CA TYR A 743 -2.41 13.27 -29.91
C TYR A 743 -1.29 14.31 -29.84
N GLU A 744 -0.11 13.99 -30.33
CA GLU A 744 0.99 14.94 -30.44
C GLU A 744 0.88 15.74 -31.74
N ALA A 745 0.53 17.01 -31.61
CA ALA A 745 0.42 17.93 -32.71
C ALA A 745 1.74 18.74 -32.85
N LEU A 746 2.48 18.49 -33.90
CA LEU A 746 3.64 19.30 -34.24
C LEU A 746 3.18 20.68 -34.74
N LEU A 747 3.59 21.73 -34.04
CA LEU A 747 3.21 23.12 -34.34
C LEU A 747 4.13 23.77 -35.38
N GLY A 748 5.23 23.10 -35.72
CA GLY A 748 6.29 23.54 -36.64
C GLY A 748 7.67 23.47 -36.02
N ASP A 749 8.72 23.41 -36.86
CA ASP A 749 10.10 23.12 -36.44
C ASP A 749 10.67 24.10 -35.40
N ASN A 750 10.12 25.32 -35.32
CA ASN A 750 10.58 26.39 -34.41
C ASN A 750 9.58 26.66 -33.26
N ILE A 751 8.46 25.91 -33.18
CA ILE A 751 7.42 26.16 -32.18
C ILE A 751 7.32 25.00 -31.21
N GLY A 752 7.68 23.78 -31.63
CA GLY A 752 7.61 22.59 -30.82
C GLY A 752 6.30 21.80 -31.01
N SER A 753 5.85 21.08 -29.97
CA SER A 753 4.67 20.24 -30.04
C SER A 753 3.64 20.54 -28.92
N LEU A 754 2.38 20.20 -29.18
CA LEU A 754 1.28 20.26 -28.21
C LEU A 754 0.59 18.91 -28.13
N THR A 755 0.55 18.32 -26.94
CA THR A 755 -0.01 16.97 -26.70
C THR A 755 -1.18 17.05 -25.71
N PRO A 756 -2.44 17.12 -26.16
CA PRO A 756 -3.60 16.80 -25.34
C PRO A 756 -3.68 15.30 -25.06
N ARG A 757 -4.04 14.96 -23.82
CA ARG A 757 -4.34 13.61 -23.35
C ARG A 757 -5.59 13.61 -22.50
N ILE A 758 -6.43 12.57 -22.64
CA ILE A 758 -7.59 12.29 -21.79
C ILE A 758 -7.52 10.81 -21.39
N ASP A 759 -7.69 10.54 -20.10
CA ASP A 759 -7.79 9.20 -19.53
C ASP A 759 -9.12 9.03 -18.83
N VAL A 760 -9.81 7.91 -19.10
CA VAL A 760 -11.06 7.50 -18.48
C VAL A 760 -10.86 6.19 -17.75
N ASN A 761 -11.22 6.14 -16.46
CA ASN A 761 -11.01 4.99 -15.61
C ASN A 761 -12.31 4.61 -14.91
N TYR A 762 -12.78 3.40 -15.13
CA TYR A 762 -13.93 2.82 -14.44
C TYR A 762 -13.48 1.87 -13.35
N THR A 763 -13.87 2.15 -12.12
CA THR A 763 -13.71 1.28 -10.96
C THR A 763 -15.04 0.65 -10.62
N PRO A 764 -15.16 -0.68 -10.61
CA PRO A 764 -16.41 -1.37 -10.26
C PRO A 764 -16.75 -1.16 -8.78
N GLY A 765 -18.04 -1.23 -8.47
CA GLY A 765 -18.50 -1.33 -7.10
C GLY A 765 -18.14 -2.70 -6.51
N TYR A 766 -18.06 -2.76 -5.19
CA TYR A 766 -17.74 -3.99 -4.48
C TYR A 766 -18.38 -4.02 -3.09
N CYS A 767 -18.58 -5.24 -2.59
CA CYS A 767 -19.02 -5.46 -1.21
C CYS A 767 -17.91 -5.06 -0.24
N GLY A 768 -18.24 -4.24 0.74
CA GLY A 768 -17.28 -3.83 1.77
C GLY A 768 -17.03 -4.91 2.83
N ASN A 769 -17.97 -5.84 2.99
CA ASN A 769 -17.88 -6.99 3.90
C ASN A 769 -18.41 -8.27 3.23
N PHE A 770 -18.30 -9.42 3.90
CA PHE A 770 -18.73 -10.72 3.37
C PHE A 770 -20.25 -10.86 3.22
N ASP A 771 -21.01 -10.07 3.93
CA ASP A 771 -22.49 -10.09 3.90
C ASP A 771 -23.07 -9.15 2.85
N CYS A 772 -22.22 -8.39 2.15
CA CYS A 772 -22.62 -7.32 1.21
C CYS A 772 -23.64 -6.37 1.85
N ASP A 773 -23.32 -5.86 3.04
CA ASP A 773 -24.17 -4.87 3.71
C ASP A 773 -24.15 -3.56 2.90
N PRO A 774 -25.28 -3.06 2.42
CA PRO A 774 -25.35 -1.85 1.60
C PRO A 774 -24.70 -0.61 2.24
N ASN A 775 -24.56 -0.58 3.56
CA ASN A 775 -23.96 0.54 4.26
C ASN A 775 -22.44 0.60 4.09
N VAL A 776 -21.81 -0.55 3.84
CA VAL A 776 -20.36 -0.66 3.60
C VAL A 776 -20.00 -0.97 2.16
N ASP A 777 -20.98 -1.19 1.30
CA ASP A 777 -20.76 -1.36 -0.13
C ASP A 777 -20.23 -0.06 -0.75
N VAL A 778 -19.25 -0.20 -1.61
CA VAL A 778 -18.68 0.90 -2.37
C VAL A 778 -19.31 0.92 -3.75
N ASP A 779 -19.92 2.04 -4.12
CA ASP A 779 -20.50 2.24 -5.43
C ASP A 779 -19.43 2.29 -6.52
N SER A 780 -19.77 1.84 -7.72
CA SER A 780 -18.92 2.04 -8.89
C SER A 780 -18.78 3.51 -9.25
N TYR A 781 -17.61 3.88 -9.76
CA TYR A 781 -17.36 5.25 -10.21
C TYR A 781 -16.48 5.29 -11.45
N THR A 782 -16.62 6.39 -12.21
CA THR A 782 -15.79 6.70 -13.36
C THR A 782 -15.09 8.03 -13.13
N LEU A 783 -13.77 8.03 -13.27
CA LEU A 783 -12.96 9.25 -13.21
C LEU A 783 -12.43 9.59 -14.59
N VAL A 784 -12.38 10.86 -14.89
CA VAL A 784 -11.79 11.40 -16.13
C VAL A 784 -10.67 12.35 -15.73
N ASN A 785 -9.49 12.10 -16.28
CA ASN A 785 -8.31 12.95 -16.10
C ASN A 785 -7.93 13.56 -17.44
N ALA A 786 -7.39 14.78 -17.44
CA ALA A 786 -6.95 15.46 -18.64
C ALA A 786 -5.60 16.12 -18.42
N ARG A 787 -4.74 16.08 -19.45
CA ARG A 787 -3.45 16.76 -19.48
C ARG A 787 -3.23 17.40 -20.84
N LEU A 788 -2.68 18.61 -20.84
CA LEU A 788 -2.24 19.32 -22.04
C LEU A 788 -0.77 19.70 -21.86
N THR A 789 0.12 19.12 -22.66
CA THR A 789 1.57 19.34 -22.55
C THR A 789 2.06 20.07 -23.79
N TYR A 790 2.73 21.18 -23.60
CA TYR A 790 3.56 21.85 -24.61
C TYR A 790 5.03 21.44 -24.41
N ARG A 791 5.75 21.12 -25.50
CA ARG A 791 7.21 20.93 -25.52
C ARG A 791 7.85 21.89 -26.48
N SER A 792 8.98 22.46 -26.07
CA SER A 792 9.79 23.35 -26.94
C SER A 792 10.45 22.54 -28.09
N PRO A 793 10.90 23.22 -29.17
CA PRO A 793 11.51 22.54 -30.32
C PRO A 793 12.79 21.76 -29.99
N ASP A 794 13.52 22.21 -28.99
CA ASP A 794 14.75 21.57 -28.48
C ASP A 794 14.45 20.52 -27.38
N GLU A 795 13.17 20.33 -27.04
CA GLU A 795 12.68 19.48 -25.95
C GLU A 795 13.23 19.81 -24.54
N ASP A 796 13.98 20.90 -24.43
CA ASP A 796 14.52 21.34 -23.13
C ASP A 796 13.41 21.76 -22.15
N TRP A 797 12.34 22.38 -22.67
CA TRP A 797 11.23 22.87 -21.87
C TRP A 797 9.96 22.09 -22.12
N SER A 798 9.27 21.75 -21.06
CA SER A 798 7.86 21.31 -21.10
C SER A 798 7.01 22.09 -20.10
N ILE A 799 5.79 22.42 -20.52
CA ILE A 799 4.77 23.06 -19.68
C ILE A 799 3.50 22.24 -19.80
N SER A 800 2.96 21.79 -18.69
CA SER A 800 1.75 20.97 -18.66
C SER A 800 0.68 21.62 -17.81
N LEU A 801 -0.55 21.60 -18.30
CA LEU A 801 -1.77 21.85 -17.51
C LEU A 801 -2.44 20.49 -17.28
N GLU A 802 -2.71 20.14 -16.04
CA GLU A 802 -3.30 18.86 -15.66
C GLU A 802 -4.53 19.04 -14.77
N ALA A 803 -5.52 18.18 -14.97
CA ALA A 803 -6.72 18.12 -14.17
C ALA A 803 -7.06 16.65 -13.86
N MET A 804 -6.96 16.27 -12.59
CA MET A 804 -7.38 14.98 -12.08
C MET A 804 -8.81 15.09 -11.57
N ASN A 805 -9.62 14.02 -11.75
CA ASN A 805 -11.04 14.06 -11.45
C ASN A 805 -11.75 15.28 -12.08
N LEU A 806 -11.59 15.46 -13.39
CA LEU A 806 -12.00 16.64 -14.16
C LEU A 806 -13.44 17.11 -13.87
N PHE A 807 -14.36 16.17 -13.65
CA PHE A 807 -15.78 16.43 -13.43
C PHE A 807 -16.16 16.57 -11.95
N ASP A 808 -15.16 16.59 -11.04
CA ASP A 808 -15.35 16.75 -9.60
C ASP A 808 -16.32 15.69 -9.01
N LYS A 809 -16.15 14.46 -9.47
CA LYS A 809 -16.98 13.33 -9.01
C LYS A 809 -16.64 13.02 -7.56
N PHE A 810 -17.66 13.08 -6.68
CA PHE A 810 -17.55 12.51 -5.33
C PHE A 810 -17.67 10.98 -5.37
N TYR A 811 -16.81 10.28 -4.61
CA TYR A 811 -16.79 8.82 -4.50
C TYR A 811 -16.08 8.39 -3.22
N PHE A 812 -16.34 7.17 -2.77
CA PHE A 812 -15.57 6.55 -1.70
C PHE A 812 -14.54 5.58 -2.27
N LEU A 813 -13.31 5.64 -1.74
CA LEU A 813 -12.26 4.65 -2.03
C LEU A 813 -12.53 3.33 -1.32
N ASN A 814 -13.00 3.40 -0.08
CA ASN A 814 -13.43 2.26 0.71
C ASN A 814 -14.44 2.72 1.77
N LYS A 815 -15.16 1.76 2.33
CA LYS A 815 -15.96 1.91 3.54
C LYS A 815 -15.61 0.77 4.49
N PHE A 816 -15.64 1.06 5.76
CA PHE A 816 -15.28 0.11 6.81
C PHE A 816 -16.31 0.17 7.93
N ALA A 817 -16.69 -1.00 8.43
CA ALA A 817 -17.66 -1.12 9.50
C ALA A 817 -17.11 -1.95 10.66
N THR A 818 -17.28 -1.41 11.86
CA THR A 818 -17.12 -2.11 13.14
C THR A 818 -18.39 -1.93 13.97
N PHE A 819 -18.44 -0.91 14.82
CA PHE A 819 -19.62 -0.48 15.57
C PHE A 819 -20.27 0.77 14.96
N TYR A 820 -19.65 1.31 13.96
CA TYR A 820 -19.96 2.47 13.15
C TYR A 820 -19.53 2.18 11.71
N VAL A 821 -19.97 3.00 10.77
CA VAL A 821 -19.51 2.93 9.39
C VAL A 821 -18.72 4.18 9.05
N ASN A 822 -17.49 3.98 8.65
CA ASN A 822 -16.61 5.02 8.14
C ASN A 822 -16.42 4.91 6.64
N GLY A 823 -16.13 6.01 5.98
CA GLY A 823 -15.76 6.04 4.57
C GLY A 823 -14.54 6.91 4.33
N GLN A 824 -13.73 6.47 3.39
CA GLN A 824 -12.59 7.23 2.89
C GLN A 824 -13.01 7.94 1.60
N PRO A 825 -13.32 9.26 1.62
CA PRO A 825 -13.67 9.99 0.42
C PRO A 825 -12.47 10.08 -0.51
N GLY A 826 -12.72 9.89 -1.80
CA GLY A 826 -11.74 10.15 -2.84
C GLY A 826 -11.47 11.64 -2.99
N ARG A 827 -10.34 12.00 -3.56
CA ARG A 827 -9.95 13.40 -3.76
C ARG A 827 -10.92 14.15 -4.68
N PRO A 828 -11.25 15.40 -4.39
CA PRO A 828 -11.99 16.27 -5.29
C PRO A 828 -11.15 16.56 -6.56
N ARG A 829 -11.66 17.41 -7.44
CA ARG A 829 -10.89 17.82 -8.62
C ARG A 829 -9.61 18.55 -8.23
N GLU A 830 -8.49 18.05 -8.73
CA GLU A 830 -7.16 18.68 -8.61
C GLU A 830 -6.75 19.27 -9.96
N VAL A 831 -6.28 20.50 -9.96
CA VAL A 831 -5.75 21.19 -11.15
C VAL A 831 -4.36 21.70 -10.82
N ALA A 832 -3.39 21.47 -11.74
CA ALA A 832 -2.04 21.97 -11.56
C ALA A 832 -1.39 22.39 -12.89
N VAL A 833 -0.40 23.27 -12.77
CA VAL A 833 0.54 23.61 -13.84
C VAL A 833 1.91 23.06 -13.45
N THR A 834 2.52 22.31 -14.35
CA THR A 834 3.86 21.75 -14.19
C THR A 834 4.78 22.33 -15.24
N VAL A 835 5.94 22.82 -14.82
CA VAL A 835 7.01 23.31 -15.68
C VAL A 835 8.25 22.47 -15.45
N ARG A 836 8.83 21.93 -16.51
CA ARG A 836 10.10 21.19 -16.48
C ARG A 836 11.11 21.80 -17.44
N ARG A 837 12.36 21.82 -17.00
CA ARG A 837 13.51 22.07 -17.85
C ARG A 837 14.48 20.90 -17.78
N ARG A 838 14.89 20.40 -18.95
CA ARG A 838 16.01 19.47 -19.14
C ARG A 838 17.30 20.22 -19.50
N PHE A 839 18.45 19.67 -19.21
CA PHE A 839 19.76 20.24 -19.53
C PHE A 839 20.84 19.16 -19.67
#